data_ab9b9b2ef88406c8e9cc88e840203852
#
_entry.id   ab9b9b2ef88406c8e9cc88e840203852
#
_cell.length_a   1.000
_cell.length_b   1.000
_cell.length_c   1.000
_cell.angle_alpha   90.00
_cell.angle_beta   90.00
_cell.angle_gamma   90.00
#
_symmetry.space_group_name_H-M   'P 1'
#
loop_
_entity.id
_entity.type
_entity.pdbx_description
1 polymer ?
#
loop_
_entity_poly.entity_id
_entity_poly.type
_entity_poly.pdbx_seq_one_letter_code
_entity_poly.pdbx_strand_id
1 'polypeptide(L)'
;MMSAKDFLVELGTEELPPKALNSLGEAFLSGIEKGLKAAGLSYAAARFYAAPRRLAVLVEQLAVQQPDRTVNLDGPPLQAAFDASGNPTQAALGFAKKCGVDLQQIDKSGPKLRFSQTIAGQPAAGLLPGIVEASLNELPIPKRMRWAARREEFVRPTQWLVMLFGDDVVECEILAQKAGRESRGHRFHNPDNVRISSPAAYLEDLRGAHVLADFAERRELIAKRVAELAAEQQGSAIVPPSLLDEVTALVEWPVPLVCSFEERFLEVPQEALITTMQDNQKYFCLLDANGKLLPRFITVANVESKAPENIVSGNEKVVRPRLTDAEFFFKQDKKQPLESFNERLRNVVFQAQLGTVFEKAQRVSGLAAYIAERIGGNAQNAARAGILSKCDLATEMVGEFPEMQGIAGYYYATHGGEAEDVALALNEQYMPRGAGAELPSTLTGAAVAVADKLDTLVGIFGIGMLPTGSKDPYALRRAALGVLRILIEKQLDLDLVAAVNAAVEQYGDKVKAAGLAEQVLDFVFDRLRARYEDEGVDVAVYQSVRALKPSSPLDFDQRVQAVQAFRQLPEAEALAAANKRVSNILAKSEDEVPPNVDSSLLVEAAEKALGSAVANAESEVAPLAAARDYRAALARLAALREPVDTFFADVMVNVDDAAVRANRYALLAKLRGSFLGVADISLLG
;
A
#
# COMPACT_ATOMS: atom_id res chain seq x y z
N MET A 1 -32.28 -30.11 17.99
CA MET A 1 -31.00 -29.57 17.55
C MET A 1 -30.52 -30.47 16.43
N MET A 2 -30.13 -29.90 15.27
CA MET A 2 -29.48 -30.69 14.23
C MET A 2 -28.21 -31.29 14.84
N SER A 3 -27.94 -32.55 14.60
CA SER A 3 -26.66 -33.16 15.04
C SER A 3 -25.50 -32.49 14.30
N ALA A 4 -24.43 -32.18 15.00
CA ALA A 4 -23.25 -31.56 14.45
C ALA A 4 -22.00 -32.40 14.79
N LYS A 5 -21.02 -32.40 13.93
CA LYS A 5 -19.73 -33.09 14.10
C LYS A 5 -18.61 -32.16 13.68
N ASP A 6 -17.43 -32.32 14.26
CA ASP A 6 -16.25 -31.61 13.79
C ASP A 6 -15.76 -32.23 12.47
N PHE A 7 -15.30 -31.34 11.57
CA PHE A 7 -14.71 -31.74 10.29
C PHE A 7 -13.26 -31.34 10.24
N LEU A 8 -12.38 -32.26 9.88
CA LEU A 8 -10.96 -32.03 9.65
C LEU A 8 -10.58 -32.44 8.24
N VAL A 9 -9.87 -31.60 7.54
CA VAL A 9 -9.14 -31.95 6.34
C VAL A 9 -7.69 -31.53 6.48
N GLU A 10 -6.73 -32.42 6.18
CA GLU A 10 -5.30 -32.13 6.06
C GLU A 10 -4.81 -32.69 4.73
N LEU A 11 -4.20 -31.80 3.90
CA LEU A 11 -3.42 -32.19 2.73
C LEU A 11 -1.93 -32.17 3.08
N GLY A 12 -1.30 -33.29 3.02
CA GLY A 12 0.15 -33.45 3.19
C GLY A 12 0.91 -33.38 1.90
N THR A 13 2.05 -32.68 1.92
CA THR A 13 2.85 -32.38 0.73
C THR A 13 4.35 -32.49 1.01
N GLU A 14 5.19 -32.38 -0.01
CA GLU A 14 6.57 -31.94 0.18
C GLU A 14 6.59 -30.47 0.62
N GLU A 15 7.77 -29.92 1.00
CA GLU A 15 7.89 -28.61 1.62
C GLU A 15 7.26 -27.50 0.75
N LEU A 16 6.24 -26.87 1.28
CA LEU A 16 5.52 -25.74 0.67
C LEU A 16 6.41 -24.49 0.60
N PRO A 17 6.20 -23.60 -0.37
CA PRO A 17 6.97 -22.35 -0.45
C PRO A 17 6.79 -21.51 0.83
N PRO A 18 7.85 -21.18 1.58
CA PRO A 18 7.74 -20.51 2.88
C PRO A 18 6.98 -19.19 2.83
N LYS A 19 7.27 -18.36 1.82
CA LYS A 19 6.62 -17.05 1.65
C LYS A 19 5.13 -17.14 1.31
N ALA A 20 4.64 -18.29 0.86
CA ALA A 20 3.25 -18.49 0.50
C ALA A 20 2.47 -19.33 1.55
N LEU A 21 3.13 -19.92 2.54
CA LEU A 21 2.51 -20.91 3.43
C LEU A 21 1.28 -20.34 4.15
N ASN A 22 1.42 -19.17 4.78
CA ASN A 22 0.31 -18.55 5.52
C ASN A 22 -0.84 -18.17 4.58
N SER A 23 -0.56 -17.54 3.45
CA SER A 23 -1.59 -17.15 2.48
C SER A 23 -2.29 -18.33 1.82
N LEU A 24 -1.59 -19.45 1.64
CA LEU A 24 -2.22 -20.71 1.19
C LEU A 24 -3.16 -21.27 2.25
N GLY A 25 -2.78 -21.23 3.53
CA GLY A 25 -3.63 -21.65 4.65
C GLY A 25 -4.90 -20.80 4.76
N GLU A 26 -4.77 -19.48 4.72
CA GLU A 26 -5.89 -18.53 4.73
C GLU A 26 -6.84 -18.74 3.53
N ALA A 27 -6.28 -18.89 2.33
CA ALA A 27 -7.07 -19.13 1.13
C ALA A 27 -7.80 -20.47 1.17
N PHE A 28 -7.16 -21.52 1.75
CA PHE A 28 -7.79 -22.84 1.93
C PHE A 28 -8.99 -22.75 2.87
N LEU A 29 -8.84 -22.09 4.02
CA LEU A 29 -9.93 -21.83 4.96
C LEU A 29 -11.07 -21.06 4.26
N SER A 30 -10.76 -19.94 3.62
CA SER A 30 -11.75 -19.12 2.93
C SER A 30 -12.53 -19.89 1.86
N GLY A 31 -11.85 -20.75 1.10
CA GLY A 31 -12.48 -21.63 0.11
C GLY A 31 -13.45 -22.65 0.74
N ILE A 32 -13.04 -23.28 1.85
CA ILE A 32 -13.90 -24.20 2.62
C ILE A 32 -15.13 -23.46 3.16
N GLU A 33 -14.96 -22.31 3.81
CA GLU A 33 -16.08 -21.51 4.34
C GLU A 33 -17.06 -21.07 3.24
N LYS A 34 -16.54 -20.63 2.09
CA LYS A 34 -17.33 -20.29 0.90
C LYS A 34 -18.15 -21.49 0.42
N GLY A 35 -17.52 -22.67 0.36
CA GLY A 35 -18.18 -23.92 -0.05
C GLY A 35 -19.26 -24.36 0.93
N LEU A 36 -18.99 -24.34 2.24
CA LEU A 36 -19.95 -24.67 3.29
C LEU A 36 -21.16 -23.72 3.29
N LYS A 37 -20.91 -22.42 3.15
CA LYS A 37 -21.96 -21.40 3.03
C LYS A 37 -22.84 -21.63 1.80
N ALA A 38 -22.22 -21.91 0.65
CA ALA A 38 -22.97 -22.20 -0.60
C ALA A 38 -23.80 -23.47 -0.47
N ALA A 39 -23.31 -24.47 0.28
CA ALA A 39 -24.04 -25.69 0.59
C ALA A 39 -25.12 -25.51 1.68
N GLY A 40 -25.19 -24.35 2.34
CA GLY A 40 -26.12 -24.12 3.45
C GLY A 40 -25.82 -24.90 4.72
N LEU A 41 -24.59 -25.32 4.91
CA LEU A 41 -24.13 -26.03 6.11
C LEU A 41 -23.64 -25.03 7.16
N SER A 42 -24.28 -25.01 8.32
CA SER A 42 -23.89 -24.18 9.46
C SER A 42 -22.78 -24.83 10.27
N TYR A 43 -21.91 -24.02 10.88
CA TYR A 43 -20.83 -24.44 11.77
C TYR A 43 -20.59 -23.39 12.85
N ALA A 44 -19.87 -23.74 13.92
CA ALA A 44 -19.59 -22.84 15.02
C ALA A 44 -18.33 -21.99 14.77
N ALA A 45 -17.23 -22.61 14.36
CA ALA A 45 -15.96 -21.95 14.06
C ALA A 45 -15.19 -22.75 12.99
N ALA A 46 -14.30 -22.06 12.29
CA ALA A 46 -13.35 -22.70 11.37
C ALA A 46 -11.97 -22.06 11.52
N ARG A 47 -10.93 -22.89 11.43
CA ARG A 47 -9.53 -22.46 11.57
C ARG A 47 -8.66 -23.22 10.59
N PHE A 48 -7.61 -22.56 10.08
CA PHE A 48 -6.59 -23.26 9.32
C PHE A 48 -5.36 -23.55 10.18
N TYR A 49 -4.63 -24.56 9.78
CA TYR A 49 -3.31 -24.91 10.29
C TYR A 49 -2.37 -25.11 9.12
N ALA A 50 -1.17 -24.58 9.23
CA ALA A 50 -0.18 -24.64 8.16
C ALA A 50 1.22 -24.87 8.72
N ALA A 51 1.88 -25.90 8.22
CA ALA A 51 3.27 -26.21 8.54
C ALA A 51 4.02 -26.56 7.22
N PRO A 52 5.35 -26.63 7.21
CA PRO A 52 6.12 -26.81 5.98
C PRO A 52 5.57 -27.84 5.01
N ARG A 53 5.03 -28.96 5.51
CA ARG A 53 4.59 -30.08 4.68
C ARG A 53 3.08 -30.36 4.75
N ARG A 54 2.27 -29.41 5.24
CA ARG A 54 0.81 -29.60 5.35
C ARG A 54 0.02 -28.31 5.36
N LEU A 55 -1.18 -28.42 4.80
CA LEU A 55 -2.26 -27.44 4.97
C LEU A 55 -3.46 -28.19 5.56
N ALA A 56 -4.07 -27.65 6.61
CA ALA A 56 -5.25 -28.25 7.21
C ALA A 56 -6.30 -27.20 7.56
N VAL A 57 -7.57 -27.64 7.59
CA VAL A 57 -8.71 -26.85 8.08
C VAL A 57 -9.50 -27.71 9.04
N LEU A 58 -9.77 -27.16 10.21
CA LEU A 58 -10.67 -27.72 11.21
C LEU A 58 -11.94 -26.86 11.25
N VAL A 59 -13.10 -27.49 11.11
CA VAL A 59 -14.42 -26.87 11.23
C VAL A 59 -15.14 -27.50 12.42
N GLU A 60 -15.42 -26.68 13.42
CA GLU A 60 -16.06 -27.11 14.66
C GLU A 60 -17.59 -27.13 14.51
N GLN A 61 -18.23 -28.18 15.00
CA GLN A 61 -19.69 -28.35 15.05
C GLN A 61 -20.37 -28.09 13.69
N LEU A 62 -19.84 -28.70 12.64
CA LEU A 62 -20.44 -28.64 11.31
C LEU A 62 -21.74 -29.48 11.28
N ALA A 63 -22.81 -28.93 10.74
CA ALA A 63 -24.09 -29.58 10.56
C ALA A 63 -23.91 -30.87 9.73
N VAL A 64 -24.50 -32.00 10.19
CA VAL A 64 -24.36 -33.30 9.52
C VAL A 64 -25.14 -33.41 8.22
N GLN A 65 -26.09 -32.48 7.99
CA GLN A 65 -26.97 -32.47 6.83
C GLN A 65 -27.38 -31.02 6.50
N GLN A 66 -27.60 -30.75 5.22
CA GLN A 66 -28.23 -29.50 4.79
C GLN A 66 -29.65 -29.39 5.35
N PRO A 67 -30.15 -28.19 5.63
CA PRO A 67 -31.57 -27.99 5.93
C PRO A 67 -32.43 -28.39 4.71
N ASP A 68 -33.60 -28.97 4.98
CA ASP A 68 -34.59 -29.19 3.95
C ASP A 68 -34.99 -27.83 3.32
N ARG A 69 -35.14 -27.81 2.00
CA ARG A 69 -35.55 -26.60 1.32
C ARG A 69 -36.85 -26.80 0.54
N THR A 70 -37.75 -25.87 0.72
CA THR A 70 -38.99 -25.84 -0.06
C THR A 70 -38.73 -25.09 -1.37
N VAL A 71 -38.92 -25.75 -2.50
CA VAL A 71 -38.88 -25.16 -3.84
C VAL A 71 -40.30 -24.94 -4.32
N ASN A 72 -40.63 -23.70 -4.62
CA ASN A 72 -41.91 -23.30 -5.20
C ASN A 72 -41.77 -23.23 -6.71
N LEU A 73 -42.53 -24.03 -7.42
CA LEU A 73 -42.60 -24.00 -8.89
C LEU A 73 -43.88 -23.28 -9.27
N ASP A 74 -43.76 -22.15 -9.97
CA ASP A 74 -44.88 -21.45 -10.54
C ASP A 74 -45.23 -22.04 -11.92
N GLY A 75 -46.51 -22.34 -12.06
CA GLY A 75 -47.13 -22.87 -13.28
C GLY A 75 -47.84 -21.79 -14.10
N PRO A 76 -48.69 -22.20 -15.04
CA PRO A 76 -49.47 -21.29 -15.84
C PRO A 76 -50.50 -20.52 -14.99
N PRO A 77 -50.92 -19.30 -15.44
CA PRO A 77 -52.04 -18.56 -14.79
C PRO A 77 -53.31 -19.42 -14.77
N LEU A 78 -54.13 -19.30 -13.72
CA LEU A 78 -55.34 -20.06 -13.59
C LEU A 78 -56.28 -19.93 -14.78
N GLN A 79 -56.37 -18.75 -15.40
CA GLN A 79 -57.16 -18.52 -16.62
C GLN A 79 -56.69 -19.32 -17.83
N ALA A 80 -55.39 -19.68 -17.89
CA ALA A 80 -54.82 -20.50 -18.93
C ALA A 80 -54.78 -22.00 -18.54
N ALA A 81 -54.84 -22.29 -17.26
CA ALA A 81 -54.78 -23.64 -16.69
C ALA A 81 -56.15 -24.36 -16.76
N PHE A 82 -57.28 -23.64 -16.75
CA PHE A 82 -58.62 -24.20 -16.80
C PHE A 82 -59.41 -23.52 -17.91
N ASP A 83 -60.30 -24.31 -18.57
CA ASP A 83 -61.24 -23.80 -19.59
C ASP A 83 -62.46 -23.13 -18.92
N ALA A 84 -63.37 -22.57 -19.74
CA ALA A 84 -64.56 -21.91 -19.24
C ALA A 84 -65.54 -22.84 -18.48
N SER A 85 -65.39 -24.15 -18.63
CA SER A 85 -66.16 -25.19 -17.94
C SER A 85 -65.45 -25.74 -16.72
N GLY A 86 -64.27 -25.22 -16.37
CA GLY A 86 -63.47 -25.67 -15.21
C GLY A 86 -62.61 -26.92 -15.46
N ASN A 87 -62.54 -27.41 -16.69
CA ASN A 87 -61.70 -28.55 -17.00
C ASN A 87 -60.21 -28.16 -17.18
N PRO A 88 -59.26 -29.02 -16.78
CA PRO A 88 -57.83 -28.73 -16.95
C PRO A 88 -57.43 -28.71 -18.40
N THR A 89 -56.71 -27.66 -18.80
CA THR A 89 -56.10 -27.54 -20.13
C THR A 89 -54.79 -28.35 -20.22
N GLN A 90 -54.26 -28.48 -21.45
CA GLN A 90 -52.96 -29.11 -21.65
C GLN A 90 -51.81 -28.40 -20.90
N ALA A 91 -51.97 -27.10 -20.63
CA ALA A 91 -50.96 -26.34 -19.85
C ALA A 91 -50.99 -26.78 -18.37
N ALA A 92 -52.16 -27.01 -17.78
CA ALA A 92 -52.28 -27.51 -16.41
C ALA A 92 -51.76 -28.95 -16.28
N LEU A 93 -52.15 -29.80 -17.22
CA LEU A 93 -51.73 -31.22 -17.24
C LEU A 93 -50.23 -31.34 -17.47
N GLY A 94 -49.67 -30.49 -18.36
CA GLY A 94 -48.20 -30.42 -18.62
C GLY A 94 -47.43 -29.96 -17.39
N PHE A 95 -47.98 -28.99 -16.64
CA PHE A 95 -47.34 -28.54 -15.38
C PHE A 95 -47.40 -29.62 -14.29
N ALA A 96 -48.54 -30.31 -14.12
CA ALA A 96 -48.70 -31.42 -13.19
C ALA A 96 -47.69 -32.56 -13.52
N LYS A 97 -47.56 -32.91 -14.81
CA LYS A 97 -46.58 -33.92 -15.29
C LYS A 97 -45.15 -33.46 -15.03
N LYS A 98 -44.84 -32.18 -15.23
CA LYS A 98 -43.52 -31.59 -14.92
C LYS A 98 -43.18 -31.69 -13.42
N CYS A 99 -44.19 -31.50 -12.57
CA CYS A 99 -44.03 -31.59 -11.11
C CYS A 99 -44.05 -33.05 -10.61
N GLY A 100 -44.42 -34.03 -11.44
CA GLY A 100 -44.50 -35.46 -11.10
C GLY A 100 -45.64 -35.77 -10.12
N VAL A 101 -46.73 -34.98 -10.12
CA VAL A 101 -47.84 -35.07 -9.17
C VAL A 101 -49.19 -34.96 -9.90
N ASP A 102 -50.26 -35.40 -9.23
CA ASP A 102 -51.62 -35.19 -9.75
C ASP A 102 -52.01 -33.72 -9.62
N LEU A 103 -52.83 -33.24 -10.56
CA LEU A 103 -53.32 -31.86 -10.58
C LEU A 103 -54.07 -31.45 -9.28
N GLN A 104 -54.58 -32.40 -8.54
CA GLN A 104 -55.24 -32.19 -7.24
C GLN A 104 -54.26 -31.75 -6.15
N GLN A 105 -52.98 -32.10 -6.27
CA GLN A 105 -51.91 -31.78 -5.32
C GLN A 105 -51.28 -30.41 -5.60
N ILE A 106 -51.70 -29.75 -6.69
CA ILE A 106 -51.19 -28.45 -7.06
C ILE A 106 -52.07 -27.35 -6.43
N ASP A 107 -51.42 -26.37 -5.79
CA ASP A 107 -52.07 -25.21 -5.21
C ASP A 107 -52.67 -24.32 -6.29
N LYS A 108 -53.98 -23.99 -6.11
CA LYS A 108 -54.82 -23.19 -6.99
C LYS A 108 -55.32 -21.91 -6.32
N SER A 109 -54.86 -21.61 -5.10
CA SER A 109 -55.34 -20.49 -4.30
C SER A 109 -54.86 -19.11 -4.81
N GLY A 110 -53.79 -19.08 -5.59
CA GLY A 110 -53.22 -17.86 -6.13
C GLY A 110 -53.56 -17.60 -7.61
N PRO A 111 -53.04 -16.55 -8.24
CA PRO A 111 -53.31 -16.19 -9.65
C PRO A 111 -52.70 -17.19 -10.66
N LYS A 112 -51.82 -18.08 -10.22
CA LYS A 112 -51.12 -19.12 -11.01
C LYS A 112 -51.18 -20.45 -10.27
N LEU A 113 -51.07 -21.55 -11.00
CA LEU A 113 -50.81 -22.85 -10.38
C LEU A 113 -49.47 -22.78 -9.64
N ARG A 114 -49.38 -23.32 -8.42
CA ARG A 114 -48.15 -23.41 -7.66
C ARG A 114 -47.98 -24.82 -7.09
N PHE A 115 -46.76 -25.34 -7.18
CA PHE A 115 -46.41 -26.60 -6.53
C PHE A 115 -45.22 -26.35 -5.63
N SER A 116 -45.36 -26.71 -4.36
CA SER A 116 -44.33 -26.61 -3.35
C SER A 116 -43.80 -28.01 -3.04
N GLN A 117 -42.51 -28.23 -3.28
CA GLN A 117 -41.84 -29.50 -3.00
C GLN A 117 -40.76 -29.27 -1.96
N THR A 118 -40.81 -30.04 -0.88
CA THR A 118 -39.70 -30.09 0.06
C THR A 118 -38.67 -31.08 -0.46
N ILE A 119 -37.50 -30.57 -0.73
CA ILE A 119 -36.32 -31.37 -1.09
C ILE A 119 -35.53 -31.58 0.18
N ALA A 120 -35.34 -32.84 0.56
CA ALA A 120 -34.53 -33.20 1.73
C ALA A 120 -33.08 -32.74 1.53
N GLY A 121 -32.51 -32.19 2.58
CA GLY A 121 -31.11 -31.80 2.59
C GLY A 121 -30.19 -32.97 2.38
N GLN A 122 -29.09 -32.78 1.67
CA GLN A 122 -28.07 -33.81 1.45
C GLN A 122 -27.19 -33.98 2.69
N PRO A 123 -26.70 -35.18 3.00
CA PRO A 123 -25.70 -35.40 4.05
C PRO A 123 -24.41 -34.62 3.77
N ALA A 124 -23.87 -33.94 4.78
CA ALA A 124 -22.63 -33.17 4.67
C ALA A 124 -21.45 -33.97 4.15
N ALA A 125 -21.30 -35.24 4.64
CA ALA A 125 -20.21 -36.11 4.23
C ALA A 125 -20.11 -36.31 2.70
N GLY A 126 -21.26 -36.29 1.99
CA GLY A 126 -21.27 -36.41 0.52
C GLY A 126 -20.88 -35.14 -0.21
N LEU A 127 -20.96 -33.95 0.44
CA LEU A 127 -20.64 -32.65 -0.13
C LEU A 127 -19.19 -32.23 0.13
N LEU A 128 -18.61 -32.67 1.26
CA LEU A 128 -17.29 -32.27 1.72
C LEU A 128 -16.16 -32.53 0.71
N PRO A 129 -16.08 -33.67 0.00
CA PRO A 129 -15.03 -33.88 -0.99
C PRO A 129 -15.01 -32.82 -2.10
N GLY A 130 -16.16 -32.49 -2.67
CA GLY A 130 -16.27 -31.46 -3.70
C GLY A 130 -15.93 -30.06 -3.22
N ILE A 131 -16.28 -29.74 -1.96
CA ILE A 131 -15.92 -28.45 -1.33
C ILE A 131 -14.40 -28.35 -1.16
N VAL A 132 -13.75 -29.39 -0.66
CA VAL A 132 -12.30 -29.45 -0.47
C VAL A 132 -11.58 -29.33 -1.81
N GLU A 133 -11.98 -30.12 -2.81
CA GLU A 133 -11.36 -30.10 -4.13
C GLU A 133 -11.48 -28.71 -4.80
N ALA A 134 -12.66 -28.10 -4.74
CA ALA A 134 -12.88 -26.74 -5.26
C ALA A 134 -11.98 -25.71 -4.54
N SER A 135 -11.88 -25.79 -3.22
CA SER A 135 -11.03 -24.91 -2.41
C SER A 135 -9.54 -25.05 -2.78
N LEU A 136 -9.02 -26.27 -2.95
CA LEU A 136 -7.64 -26.52 -3.35
C LEU A 136 -7.35 -26.04 -4.78
N ASN A 137 -8.34 -26.08 -5.67
CA ASN A 137 -8.21 -25.60 -7.04
C ASN A 137 -8.19 -24.07 -7.13
N GLU A 138 -8.86 -23.36 -6.22
CA GLU A 138 -8.91 -21.90 -6.14
C GLU A 138 -7.71 -21.26 -5.40
N LEU A 139 -6.79 -22.07 -4.83
CA LEU A 139 -5.61 -21.54 -4.14
C LEU A 139 -4.76 -20.62 -5.03
N PRO A 140 -4.22 -19.51 -4.49
CA PRO A 140 -3.40 -18.54 -5.23
C PRO A 140 -1.99 -19.09 -5.50
N ILE A 141 -1.89 -20.08 -6.36
CA ILE A 141 -0.64 -20.74 -6.75
C ILE A 141 -0.17 -20.16 -8.08
N PRO A 142 0.89 -19.33 -8.11
CA PRO A 142 1.36 -18.71 -9.34
C PRO A 142 1.87 -19.71 -10.38
N LYS A 143 2.48 -20.79 -9.91
CA LYS A 143 3.02 -21.84 -10.76
C LYS A 143 2.74 -23.21 -10.12
N ARG A 144 1.95 -24.01 -10.83
CA ARG A 144 1.71 -25.42 -10.47
C ARG A 144 2.77 -26.32 -11.11
N MET A 145 3.04 -27.46 -10.49
CA MET A 145 3.94 -28.46 -11.01
C MET A 145 3.26 -29.84 -11.04
N ARG A 146 3.69 -30.67 -11.96
CA ARG A 146 3.37 -32.10 -12.00
C ARG A 146 4.52 -32.91 -11.42
N TRP A 147 4.23 -34.07 -10.92
CA TRP A 147 5.25 -34.99 -10.38
C TRP A 147 4.97 -36.44 -10.80
N ALA A 148 6.03 -37.22 -10.94
CA ALA A 148 6.00 -38.57 -11.43
C ALA A 148 5.25 -38.70 -12.78
N ALA A 149 4.51 -39.77 -13.01
CA ALA A 149 3.70 -40.02 -14.23
C ALA A 149 2.24 -39.55 -14.06
N ARG A 150 1.93 -38.65 -13.12
CA ARG A 150 0.57 -38.22 -12.77
C ARG A 150 0.13 -37.01 -13.61
N ARG A 151 -1.18 -36.78 -13.68
CA ARG A 151 -1.77 -35.62 -14.36
C ARG A 151 -2.12 -34.47 -13.42
N GLU A 152 -2.19 -34.77 -12.12
CA GLU A 152 -2.52 -33.84 -11.07
C GLU A 152 -1.43 -32.75 -10.96
N GLU A 153 -1.89 -31.54 -10.68
CA GLU A 153 -1.01 -30.37 -10.54
C GLU A 153 -1.26 -29.68 -9.20
N PHE A 154 -0.18 -29.42 -8.48
CA PHE A 154 -0.23 -28.66 -7.23
C PHE A 154 1.07 -27.84 -7.05
N VAL A 155 1.18 -27.05 -5.98
CA VAL A 155 2.39 -26.24 -5.72
C VAL A 155 3.60 -27.12 -5.35
N ARG A 156 3.36 -28.30 -4.75
CA ARG A 156 4.35 -29.35 -4.42
C ARG A 156 3.71 -30.72 -4.52
N PRO A 157 4.48 -31.79 -4.66
CA PRO A 157 3.96 -33.14 -4.65
C PRO A 157 3.15 -33.43 -3.40
N THR A 158 1.94 -33.98 -3.57
CA THR A 158 1.09 -34.42 -2.48
C THR A 158 1.47 -35.82 -2.01
N GLN A 159 1.38 -36.09 -0.70
CA GLN A 159 1.89 -37.28 -0.07
C GLN A 159 0.82 -38.06 0.72
N TRP A 160 -0.14 -37.37 1.35
CA TRP A 160 -1.25 -37.97 2.11
C TRP A 160 -2.43 -37.02 2.18
N LEU A 161 -3.59 -37.59 2.53
CA LEU A 161 -4.83 -36.84 2.77
C LEU A 161 -5.50 -37.40 4.02
N VAL A 162 -5.70 -36.55 5.04
CA VAL A 162 -6.57 -36.84 6.16
C VAL A 162 -7.90 -36.13 5.93
N MET A 163 -9.03 -36.88 6.08
CA MET A 163 -10.34 -36.26 5.97
C MET A 163 -11.31 -36.96 6.91
N LEU A 164 -11.65 -36.29 8.01
CA LEU A 164 -12.47 -36.85 9.09
C LEU A 164 -13.71 -35.98 9.30
N PHE A 165 -14.87 -36.65 9.49
CA PHE A 165 -16.11 -35.99 9.90
C PHE A 165 -16.65 -36.69 11.17
N GLY A 166 -16.43 -36.09 12.33
CA GLY A 166 -16.46 -36.79 13.61
C GLY A 166 -15.40 -37.89 13.65
N ASP A 167 -15.79 -39.10 14.04
CA ASP A 167 -14.89 -40.26 14.12
C ASP A 167 -14.75 -41.02 12.80
N ASP A 168 -15.51 -40.63 11.77
CA ASP A 168 -15.58 -41.34 10.51
C ASP A 168 -14.63 -40.73 9.47
N VAL A 169 -13.97 -41.56 8.66
CA VAL A 169 -13.23 -41.12 7.48
C VAL A 169 -14.23 -40.81 6.38
N VAL A 170 -14.08 -39.64 5.74
CA VAL A 170 -14.82 -39.28 4.54
C VAL A 170 -14.13 -39.88 3.32
N GLU A 171 -14.69 -40.94 2.79
CA GLU A 171 -14.13 -41.68 1.65
C GLU A 171 -14.09 -40.83 0.40
N CYS A 172 -12.89 -40.49 -0.08
CA CYS A 172 -12.67 -39.77 -1.33
C CYS A 172 -11.22 -39.93 -1.81
N GLU A 173 -10.95 -39.43 -3.03
CA GLU A 173 -9.61 -39.33 -3.58
C GLU A 173 -9.44 -37.90 -4.16
N ILE A 174 -8.48 -37.12 -3.67
CA ILE A 174 -8.17 -35.77 -4.09
C ILE A 174 -6.67 -35.67 -4.37
N LEU A 175 -6.29 -35.07 -5.51
CA LEU A 175 -4.89 -34.95 -5.96
C LEU A 175 -4.15 -36.32 -5.91
N ALA A 176 -4.84 -37.39 -6.31
CA ALA A 176 -4.38 -38.77 -6.28
C ALA A 176 -3.95 -39.27 -4.88
N GLN A 177 -4.52 -38.68 -3.82
CA GLN A 177 -4.39 -39.18 -2.45
C GLN A 177 -5.76 -39.67 -1.95
N LYS A 178 -5.80 -40.91 -1.51
CA LYS A 178 -6.99 -41.46 -0.85
C LYS A 178 -7.10 -40.91 0.56
N ALA A 179 -8.30 -40.46 0.91
CA ALA A 179 -8.56 -39.97 2.26
C ALA A 179 -8.42 -41.10 3.29
N GLY A 180 -7.82 -40.73 4.41
CA GLY A 180 -7.63 -41.63 5.56
C GLY A 180 -7.60 -40.83 6.85
N ARG A 181 -7.00 -41.41 7.88
CA ARG A 181 -6.74 -40.77 9.17
C ARG A 181 -5.26 -40.77 9.57
N GLU A 182 -4.39 -41.19 8.66
CA GLU A 182 -2.97 -41.26 8.91
C GLU A 182 -2.29 -39.99 8.38
N SER A 183 -1.73 -39.19 9.28
CA SER A 183 -0.85 -38.08 9.00
C SER A 183 0.62 -38.52 9.14
N ARG A 184 1.57 -37.60 9.03
CA ARG A 184 3.00 -37.87 9.25
C ARG A 184 3.56 -36.95 10.33
N GLY A 185 4.39 -37.54 11.20
CA GLY A 185 5.14 -36.79 12.21
C GLY A 185 6.35 -36.04 11.64
N HIS A 186 7.14 -35.50 12.55
CA HIS A 186 8.41 -34.86 12.21
C HIS A 186 9.38 -35.84 11.58
N ARG A 187 9.98 -35.47 10.44
CA ARG A 187 10.80 -36.37 9.60
C ARG A 187 11.92 -37.13 10.35
N PHE A 188 12.50 -36.48 11.38
CA PHE A 188 13.63 -37.04 12.16
C PHE A 188 13.21 -37.49 13.56
N HIS A 189 12.31 -36.80 14.24
CA HIS A 189 11.90 -37.10 15.60
C HIS A 189 10.82 -38.21 15.66
N ASN A 190 9.94 -38.21 14.67
CA ASN A 190 8.88 -39.21 14.52
C ASN A 190 8.64 -39.49 13.03
N PRO A 191 9.46 -40.35 12.39
CA PRO A 191 9.34 -40.66 10.97
C PRO A 191 8.11 -41.50 10.62
N ASP A 192 7.44 -42.07 11.62
CA ASP A 192 6.30 -42.93 11.44
C ASP A 192 5.00 -42.15 11.13
N ASN A 193 3.98 -42.89 10.68
CA ASN A 193 2.66 -42.32 10.50
C ASN A 193 2.04 -41.97 11.86
N VAL A 194 1.27 -40.90 11.88
CA VAL A 194 0.55 -40.42 13.05
C VAL A 194 -0.95 -40.60 12.81
N ARG A 195 -1.54 -41.52 13.57
CA ARG A 195 -2.99 -41.72 13.51
C ARG A 195 -3.70 -40.59 14.22
N ILE A 196 -4.47 -39.81 13.47
CA ILE A 196 -5.34 -38.77 14.03
C ILE A 196 -6.55 -39.46 14.67
N SER A 197 -6.66 -39.32 15.99
CA SER A 197 -7.69 -39.96 16.77
C SER A 197 -9.08 -39.36 16.54
N SER A 198 -9.16 -38.03 16.47
CA SER A 198 -10.37 -37.26 16.13
C SER A 198 -9.99 -35.89 15.60
N PRO A 199 -10.92 -35.13 14.94
CA PRO A 199 -10.67 -33.77 14.54
C PRO A 199 -10.21 -32.84 15.69
N ALA A 200 -10.81 -32.97 16.86
CA ALA A 200 -10.47 -32.18 18.04
C ALA A 200 -9.07 -32.48 18.61
N ALA A 201 -8.57 -33.71 18.45
CA ALA A 201 -7.26 -34.12 18.95
C ALA A 201 -6.11 -33.82 17.97
N TYR A 202 -6.39 -33.26 16.78
CA TYR A 202 -5.44 -33.07 15.68
C TYR A 202 -4.14 -32.40 16.12
N LEU A 203 -4.21 -31.27 16.83
CA LEU A 203 -3.03 -30.56 17.26
C LEU A 203 -2.21 -31.31 18.31
N GLU A 204 -2.88 -32.00 19.22
CA GLU A 204 -2.23 -32.77 20.28
C GLU A 204 -1.55 -34.02 19.72
N ASP A 205 -2.21 -34.75 18.83
CA ASP A 205 -1.64 -35.93 18.14
C ASP A 205 -0.38 -35.54 17.35
N LEU A 206 -0.40 -34.40 16.64
CA LEU A 206 0.75 -33.93 15.91
C LEU A 206 1.86 -33.36 16.82
N ARG A 207 1.50 -32.69 17.93
CA ARG A 207 2.49 -32.21 18.91
C ARG A 207 3.23 -33.39 19.54
N GLY A 208 2.54 -34.47 19.87
CA GLY A 208 3.15 -35.74 20.35
C GLY A 208 4.14 -36.33 19.34
N ALA A 209 3.96 -36.03 18.06
CA ALA A 209 4.84 -36.40 16.96
C ALA A 209 5.84 -35.29 16.54
N HIS A 210 6.12 -34.33 17.39
CA HIS A 210 7.03 -33.21 17.17
C HIS A 210 6.65 -32.32 15.98
N VAL A 211 5.36 -32.05 15.80
CA VAL A 211 4.86 -31.10 14.80
C VAL A 211 3.93 -30.10 15.47
N LEU A 212 4.30 -28.84 15.44
CA LEU A 212 3.45 -27.71 15.79
C LEU A 212 2.74 -27.24 14.52
N ALA A 213 1.52 -27.72 14.29
CA ALA A 213 0.79 -27.43 13.05
C ALA A 213 0.21 -26.01 13.02
N ASP A 214 -0.11 -25.42 14.18
CA ASP A 214 -0.61 -24.06 14.28
C ASP A 214 0.52 -23.04 13.95
N PHE A 215 0.33 -22.28 12.86
CA PHE A 215 1.30 -21.29 12.40
C PHE A 215 1.48 -20.15 13.41
N ALA A 216 0.39 -19.65 13.98
CA ALA A 216 0.42 -18.53 14.92
C ALA A 216 1.14 -18.92 16.23
N GLU A 217 0.85 -20.08 16.77
CA GLU A 217 1.51 -20.61 17.96
C GLU A 217 3.02 -20.78 17.72
N ARG A 218 3.39 -21.37 16.58
CA ARG A 218 4.78 -21.61 16.23
C ARG A 218 5.55 -20.31 16.05
N ARG A 219 4.90 -19.29 15.43
CA ARG A 219 5.43 -17.93 15.25
C ARG A 219 5.71 -17.23 16.58
N GLU A 220 4.73 -17.29 17.49
CA GLU A 220 4.86 -16.71 18.83
C GLU A 220 5.98 -17.37 19.64
N LEU A 221 6.06 -18.71 19.58
CA LEU A 221 7.11 -19.46 20.25
C LEU A 221 8.50 -19.06 19.75
N ILE A 222 8.69 -18.93 18.42
CA ILE A 222 9.97 -18.50 17.84
C ILE A 222 10.30 -17.08 18.30
N ALA A 223 9.36 -16.14 18.18
CA ALA A 223 9.58 -14.75 18.57
C ALA A 223 9.98 -14.61 20.05
N LYS A 224 9.27 -15.33 20.93
CA LYS A 224 9.55 -15.35 22.37
C LYS A 224 10.96 -15.91 22.66
N ARG A 225 11.29 -17.08 22.09
CA ARG A 225 12.60 -17.72 22.35
C ARG A 225 13.76 -16.92 21.77
N VAL A 226 13.57 -16.30 20.60
CA VAL A 226 14.57 -15.40 20.00
C VAL A 226 14.81 -14.18 20.91
N ALA A 227 13.75 -13.60 21.46
CA ALA A 227 13.89 -12.45 22.37
C ALA A 227 14.59 -12.85 23.69
N GLU A 228 14.24 -14.01 24.27
CA GLU A 228 14.90 -14.54 25.47
C GLU A 228 16.38 -14.77 25.25
N LEU A 229 16.75 -15.46 24.16
CA LEU A 229 18.14 -15.71 23.80
C LEU A 229 18.94 -14.42 23.53
N ALA A 230 18.32 -13.43 22.87
CA ALA A 230 18.95 -12.13 22.64
C ALA A 230 19.23 -11.41 23.96
N ALA A 231 18.29 -11.44 24.91
CA ALA A 231 18.47 -10.84 26.25
C ALA A 231 19.60 -11.54 27.04
N GLU A 232 19.74 -12.86 26.96
CA GLU A 232 20.85 -13.62 27.55
C GLU A 232 22.20 -13.16 26.98
N GLN A 233 22.24 -12.66 25.73
CA GLN A 233 23.42 -12.11 25.08
C GLN A 233 23.58 -10.59 25.31
N GLN A 234 22.80 -9.98 26.24
CA GLN A 234 22.79 -8.55 26.55
C GLN A 234 22.46 -7.68 25.32
N GLY A 235 21.65 -8.19 24.42
CA GLY A 235 21.26 -7.51 23.18
C GLY A 235 19.78 -7.62 22.88
N SER A 236 19.38 -7.10 21.73
CA SER A 236 18.06 -7.23 21.14
C SER A 236 18.14 -7.83 19.74
N ALA A 237 17.19 -8.68 19.37
CA ALA A 237 17.15 -9.28 18.04
C ALA A 237 16.43 -8.38 17.04
N ILE A 238 16.97 -8.29 15.82
CA ILE A 238 16.24 -7.72 14.68
C ILE A 238 15.30 -8.80 14.14
N VAL A 239 13.99 -8.61 14.35
CA VAL A 239 12.95 -9.57 13.98
C VAL A 239 11.94 -8.93 13.03
N PRO A 240 12.28 -8.73 11.75
CA PRO A 240 11.31 -8.25 10.76
C PRO A 240 10.14 -9.22 10.66
N PRO A 241 8.88 -8.76 10.62
CA PRO A 241 7.72 -9.62 10.54
C PRO A 241 7.78 -10.63 9.38
N SER A 242 8.24 -10.19 8.21
CA SER A 242 8.39 -11.06 7.02
C SER A 242 9.44 -12.17 7.19
N LEU A 243 10.56 -11.86 7.87
CA LEU A 243 11.57 -12.86 8.19
C LEU A 243 11.05 -13.88 9.22
N LEU A 244 10.38 -13.41 10.26
CA LEU A 244 9.76 -14.28 11.26
C LEU A 244 8.74 -15.22 10.63
N ASP A 245 7.90 -14.70 9.74
CA ASP A 245 6.90 -15.52 9.02
C ASP A 245 7.58 -16.56 8.11
N GLU A 246 8.64 -16.16 7.39
CA GLU A 246 9.40 -17.08 6.53
C GLU A 246 10.10 -18.18 7.37
N VAL A 247 10.74 -17.83 8.49
CA VAL A 247 11.36 -18.80 9.40
C VAL A 247 10.32 -19.74 10.01
N THR A 248 9.18 -19.21 10.43
CA THR A 248 8.04 -20.01 10.94
C THR A 248 7.57 -21.03 9.91
N ALA A 249 7.58 -20.65 8.63
CA ALA A 249 7.18 -21.51 7.53
C ALA A 249 8.23 -22.57 7.14
N LEU A 250 9.45 -22.48 7.65
CA LEU A 250 10.54 -23.42 7.36
C LEU A 250 10.64 -24.57 8.38
N VAL A 251 10.03 -24.43 9.56
CA VAL A 251 10.20 -25.37 10.66
C VAL A 251 8.88 -25.94 11.15
N GLU A 252 8.86 -27.23 11.51
CA GLU A 252 7.74 -27.89 12.18
C GLU A 252 7.94 -27.94 13.71
N TRP A 253 9.22 -28.00 14.15
CA TRP A 253 9.62 -28.06 15.56
C TRP A 253 10.77 -27.08 15.80
N PRO A 254 10.48 -25.80 16.11
CA PRO A 254 11.48 -24.75 16.17
C PRO A 254 12.40 -24.86 17.38
N VAL A 255 13.70 -24.86 17.13
CA VAL A 255 14.75 -24.85 18.14
C VAL A 255 15.73 -23.70 17.85
N PRO A 256 15.51 -22.50 18.39
CA PRO A 256 16.43 -21.38 18.23
C PRO A 256 17.76 -21.62 18.96
N LEU A 257 18.88 -21.31 18.27
CA LEU A 257 20.24 -21.49 18.77
C LEU A 257 21.07 -20.23 18.50
N VAL A 258 21.88 -19.83 19.47
CA VAL A 258 22.83 -18.71 19.33
C VAL A 258 24.08 -19.21 18.63
N CYS A 259 24.51 -18.49 17.59
CA CYS A 259 25.74 -18.68 16.86
C CYS A 259 26.57 -17.39 16.92
N SER A 260 27.85 -17.49 16.56
CA SER A 260 28.80 -16.37 16.56
C SER A 260 29.56 -16.26 15.24
N PHE A 261 30.16 -15.10 15.03
CA PHE A 261 31.14 -14.87 13.98
C PHE A 261 32.31 -14.02 14.51
N GLU A 262 33.39 -13.92 13.76
CA GLU A 262 34.60 -13.21 14.18
C GLU A 262 34.35 -11.70 14.24
N GLU A 263 34.77 -11.03 15.33
CA GLU A 263 34.60 -9.59 15.56
C GLU A 263 35.20 -8.70 14.47
N ARG A 264 36.23 -9.18 13.75
CA ARG A 264 36.84 -8.43 12.64
C ARG A 264 35.84 -8.04 11.54
N PHE A 265 34.78 -8.82 11.36
CA PHE A 265 33.75 -8.50 10.38
C PHE A 265 32.92 -7.27 10.74
N LEU A 266 32.89 -6.86 12.01
CA LEU A 266 32.22 -5.63 12.46
C LEU A 266 32.85 -4.33 11.90
N GLU A 267 34.01 -4.41 11.25
CA GLU A 267 34.60 -3.31 10.47
C GLU A 267 33.81 -3.03 9.17
N VAL A 268 33.04 -4.00 8.69
CA VAL A 268 32.16 -3.88 7.51
C VAL A 268 30.86 -3.18 7.92
N PRO A 269 30.23 -2.38 7.06
CA PRO A 269 28.92 -1.83 7.34
C PRO A 269 27.95 -2.88 7.86
N GLN A 270 27.35 -2.63 9.02
CA GLN A 270 26.46 -3.61 9.66
C GLN A 270 25.27 -3.97 8.78
N GLU A 271 24.80 -3.05 7.95
CA GLU A 271 23.68 -3.27 7.03
C GLU A 271 23.99 -4.38 6.02
N ALA A 272 25.22 -4.44 5.51
CA ALA A 272 25.65 -5.51 4.60
C ALA A 272 25.68 -6.88 5.31
N LEU A 273 26.18 -6.92 6.54
CA LEU A 273 26.21 -8.14 7.34
C LEU A 273 24.81 -8.61 7.71
N ILE A 274 23.94 -7.68 8.14
CA ILE A 274 22.56 -7.96 8.50
C ILE A 274 21.79 -8.52 7.29
N THR A 275 21.86 -7.83 6.14
CA THR A 275 21.19 -8.28 4.92
C THR A 275 21.67 -9.67 4.49
N THR A 276 22.99 -9.88 4.48
CA THR A 276 23.58 -11.18 4.16
C THR A 276 23.02 -12.30 5.06
N MET A 277 22.96 -12.08 6.36
CA MET A 277 22.48 -13.07 7.32
C MET A 277 20.97 -13.27 7.23
N GLN A 278 20.19 -12.22 7.04
CA GLN A 278 18.72 -12.29 6.98
C GLN A 278 18.21 -12.83 5.65
N ASP A 279 18.70 -12.29 4.52
CA ASP A 279 18.14 -12.62 3.21
C ASP A 279 18.61 -13.96 2.68
N ASN A 280 19.88 -14.31 2.93
CA ASN A 280 20.43 -15.56 2.43
C ASN A 280 20.25 -16.73 3.41
N GLN A 281 20.43 -16.50 4.71
CA GLN A 281 20.49 -17.56 5.71
C GLN A 281 19.31 -17.60 6.69
N LYS A 282 18.43 -16.58 6.66
CA LYS A 282 17.25 -16.46 7.52
C LYS A 282 17.59 -16.41 9.02
N TYR A 283 18.73 -15.77 9.36
CA TYR A 283 19.16 -15.59 10.74
C TYR A 283 18.62 -14.30 11.36
N PHE A 284 18.43 -14.30 12.67
CA PHE A 284 18.08 -13.10 13.43
C PHE A 284 19.37 -12.51 14.00
N CYS A 285 19.75 -11.31 13.52
CA CYS A 285 20.93 -10.59 13.98
C CYS A 285 20.67 -9.93 15.33
N LEU A 286 21.71 -9.77 16.15
CA LEU A 286 21.63 -9.15 17.48
C LEU A 286 22.28 -7.77 17.48
N LEU A 287 21.63 -6.82 18.11
CA LEU A 287 22.13 -5.45 18.35
C LEU A 287 22.41 -5.23 19.84
N ASP A 288 23.41 -4.42 20.14
CA ASP A 288 23.66 -3.90 21.48
C ASP A 288 22.65 -2.77 21.84
N ALA A 289 22.79 -2.21 23.06
CA ALA A 289 21.95 -1.11 23.55
C ALA A 289 22.07 0.19 22.71
N ASN A 290 23.13 0.35 21.92
CA ASN A 290 23.37 1.50 21.05
C ASN A 290 22.94 1.25 19.60
N GLY A 291 22.30 0.12 19.30
CA GLY A 291 21.89 -0.26 17.95
C GLY A 291 23.03 -0.74 17.06
N LYS A 292 24.18 -1.10 17.61
CA LYS A 292 25.31 -1.68 16.87
C LYS A 292 25.23 -3.19 16.86
N LEU A 293 25.58 -3.77 15.71
CA LEU A 293 25.59 -5.22 15.50
C LEU A 293 26.56 -5.91 16.47
N LEU A 294 26.05 -6.89 17.19
CA LEU A 294 26.87 -7.84 17.96
C LEU A 294 27.42 -8.93 17.04
N PRO A 295 28.60 -9.51 17.32
CA PRO A 295 29.19 -10.61 16.53
C PRO A 295 28.46 -11.94 16.81
N ARG A 296 27.12 -11.89 16.82
CA ARG A 296 26.22 -13.00 17.17
C ARG A 296 24.93 -12.94 16.36
N PHE A 297 24.38 -14.11 16.09
CA PHE A 297 23.09 -14.25 15.43
C PHE A 297 22.33 -15.46 15.99
N ILE A 298 21.04 -15.53 15.75
CA ILE A 298 20.20 -16.67 16.13
C ILE A 298 19.71 -17.37 14.87
N THR A 299 19.98 -18.65 14.76
CA THR A 299 19.37 -19.57 13.80
C THR A 299 18.22 -20.32 14.43
N VAL A 300 17.25 -20.75 13.63
CA VAL A 300 16.17 -21.63 14.10
C VAL A 300 16.28 -22.98 13.41
N ALA A 301 16.74 -23.97 14.16
CA ALA A 301 16.78 -25.35 13.68
C ALA A 301 15.40 -25.98 13.71
N ASN A 302 15.16 -26.92 12.78
CA ASN A 302 13.93 -27.72 12.74
C ASN A 302 14.11 -29.08 13.48
N VAL A 303 15.10 -29.18 14.35
CA VAL A 303 15.40 -30.43 15.05
C VAL A 303 15.98 -30.13 16.42
N GLU A 304 15.50 -30.80 17.44
CA GLU A 304 16.10 -30.86 18.76
C GLU A 304 17.24 -31.85 18.74
N SER A 305 18.46 -31.36 18.47
CA SER A 305 19.64 -32.19 18.31
C SER A 305 20.19 -32.67 19.65
N LYS A 306 20.71 -33.89 19.67
CA LYS A 306 21.50 -34.43 20.79
C LYS A 306 22.90 -33.79 20.86
N ALA A 307 23.32 -33.10 19.82
CA ALA A 307 24.61 -32.41 19.70
C ALA A 307 24.40 -31.02 19.05
N PRO A 308 23.74 -30.06 19.75
CA PRO A 308 23.39 -28.74 19.19
C PRO A 308 24.63 -27.94 18.74
N GLU A 309 25.81 -28.17 19.34
CA GLU A 309 27.07 -27.59 18.94
C GLU A 309 27.44 -27.89 17.48
N ASN A 310 27.02 -29.01 16.92
CA ASN A 310 27.24 -29.31 15.50
C ASN A 310 26.38 -28.45 14.59
N ILE A 311 25.16 -28.14 15.01
CA ILE A 311 24.28 -27.20 14.27
C ILE A 311 24.86 -25.79 14.33
N VAL A 312 25.28 -25.32 15.51
CA VAL A 312 25.91 -24.02 15.71
C VAL A 312 27.16 -23.91 14.81
N SER A 313 28.11 -24.85 14.95
CA SER A 313 29.34 -24.85 14.14
C SER A 313 29.07 -24.93 12.62
N GLY A 314 28.00 -25.68 12.22
CA GLY A 314 27.59 -25.76 10.83
C GLY A 314 27.12 -24.39 10.29
N ASN A 315 26.29 -23.68 11.03
CA ASN A 315 25.78 -22.35 10.64
C ASN A 315 26.89 -21.29 10.66
N GLU A 316 27.79 -21.30 11.65
CA GLU A 316 28.96 -20.42 11.68
C GLU A 316 29.90 -20.64 10.48
N LYS A 317 30.09 -21.88 10.05
CA LYS A 317 30.85 -22.21 8.84
C LYS A 317 30.19 -21.73 7.56
N VAL A 318 28.87 -21.71 7.48
CA VAL A 318 28.13 -21.28 6.28
C VAL A 318 28.13 -19.76 6.16
N VAL A 319 28.04 -19.02 7.27
CA VAL A 319 28.00 -17.56 7.23
C VAL A 319 29.37 -16.94 6.97
N ARG A 320 30.45 -17.55 7.48
CA ARG A 320 31.82 -17.01 7.41
C ARG A 320 32.28 -16.66 5.98
N PRO A 321 32.15 -17.49 4.93
CA PRO A 321 32.51 -17.11 3.58
C PRO A 321 31.81 -15.87 3.09
N ARG A 322 30.50 -15.73 3.36
CA ARG A 322 29.72 -14.58 2.96
C ARG A 322 30.17 -13.28 3.64
N LEU A 323 30.48 -13.36 4.94
CA LEU A 323 31.03 -12.19 5.66
C LEU A 323 32.44 -11.87 5.18
N THR A 324 33.24 -12.87 4.78
CA THR A 324 34.59 -12.68 4.19
C THR A 324 34.49 -11.99 2.83
N ASP A 325 33.51 -12.34 2.00
CA ASP A 325 33.29 -11.67 0.72
C ASP A 325 32.94 -10.20 0.94
N ALA A 326 32.00 -9.91 1.86
CA ALA A 326 31.64 -8.54 2.20
C ALA A 326 32.83 -7.72 2.75
N GLU A 327 33.63 -8.32 3.63
CA GLU A 327 34.90 -7.70 4.13
C GLU A 327 35.88 -7.42 2.99
N PHE A 328 36.05 -8.36 2.08
CA PHE A 328 36.95 -8.21 0.94
C PHE A 328 36.51 -7.05 0.02
N PHE A 329 35.25 -7.00 -0.40
CA PHE A 329 34.74 -5.94 -1.26
C PHE A 329 34.84 -4.59 -0.58
N PHE A 330 34.43 -4.48 0.69
CA PHE A 330 34.52 -3.23 1.44
C PHE A 330 35.95 -2.72 1.54
N LYS A 331 36.94 -3.59 1.87
CA LYS A 331 38.37 -3.24 1.93
C LYS A 331 38.92 -2.90 0.55
N GLN A 332 38.47 -3.57 -0.49
CA GLN A 332 38.91 -3.31 -1.86
C GLN A 332 38.48 -1.93 -2.35
N ASP A 333 37.20 -1.59 -2.14
CA ASP A 333 36.63 -0.30 -2.56
C ASP A 333 37.28 0.87 -1.82
N LYS A 334 37.61 0.71 -0.53
CA LYS A 334 38.30 1.73 0.29
C LYS A 334 39.74 2.07 -0.15
N LYS A 335 40.35 1.32 -1.05
CA LYS A 335 41.71 1.60 -1.54
C LYS A 335 41.79 2.85 -2.42
N GLN A 336 40.66 3.35 -2.89
CA GLN A 336 40.55 4.52 -3.75
C GLN A 336 39.45 5.46 -3.27
N PRO A 337 39.54 6.77 -3.54
CA PRO A 337 38.52 7.72 -3.18
C PRO A 337 37.17 7.39 -3.86
N LEU A 338 36.04 7.61 -3.19
CA LEU A 338 34.74 7.37 -3.74
C LEU A 338 34.49 8.09 -5.10
N GLU A 339 35.01 9.30 -5.24
CA GLU A 339 34.89 10.07 -6.50
C GLU A 339 35.54 9.36 -7.70
N SER A 340 36.56 8.53 -7.49
CA SER A 340 37.24 7.81 -8.60
C SER A 340 36.30 6.83 -9.33
N PHE A 341 35.26 6.37 -8.66
CA PHE A 341 34.21 5.52 -9.26
C PHE A 341 33.30 6.27 -10.22
N ASN A 342 33.28 7.62 -10.15
CA ASN A 342 32.43 8.44 -11.02
C ASN A 342 32.77 8.24 -12.50
N GLU A 343 34.06 8.09 -12.85
CA GLU A 343 34.45 7.84 -14.24
C GLU A 343 33.92 6.52 -14.80
N ARG A 344 33.73 5.50 -13.96
CA ARG A 344 33.11 4.22 -14.38
C ARG A 344 31.64 4.39 -14.80
N LEU A 345 30.93 5.39 -14.24
CA LEU A 345 29.54 5.70 -14.54
C LEU A 345 29.32 6.23 -15.95
N ARG A 346 30.37 6.66 -16.66
CA ARG A 346 30.30 7.03 -18.09
C ARG A 346 29.89 5.86 -18.98
N ASN A 347 30.12 4.64 -18.53
CA ASN A 347 29.75 3.42 -19.26
C ASN A 347 28.42 2.82 -18.78
N VAL A 348 27.80 3.40 -17.76
CA VAL A 348 26.51 2.95 -17.21
C VAL A 348 25.40 3.81 -17.80
N VAL A 349 24.55 3.19 -18.61
CA VAL A 349 23.43 3.89 -19.25
C VAL A 349 22.33 4.14 -18.20
N PHE A 350 21.95 5.41 -18.01
CA PHE A 350 20.75 5.76 -17.26
C PHE A 350 19.51 5.47 -18.10
N GLN A 351 19.45 6.09 -19.29
CA GLN A 351 18.43 5.84 -20.30
C GLN A 351 19.02 6.20 -21.67
N ALA A 352 18.74 5.39 -22.70
CA ALA A 352 19.41 5.49 -24.00
C ALA A 352 19.38 6.91 -24.64
N GLN A 353 18.28 7.66 -24.48
CA GLN A 353 18.13 9.01 -25.03
C GLN A 353 18.61 10.10 -24.06
N LEU A 354 18.66 9.82 -22.75
CA LEU A 354 19.01 10.79 -21.72
C LEU A 354 20.49 10.73 -21.30
N GLY A 355 21.19 9.67 -21.75
CA GLY A 355 22.61 9.50 -21.51
C GLY A 355 22.95 8.58 -20.34
N THR A 356 24.12 8.79 -19.75
CA THR A 356 24.73 7.93 -18.74
C THR A 356 24.37 8.36 -17.32
N VAL A 357 24.66 7.48 -16.35
CA VAL A 357 24.53 7.79 -14.91
C VAL A 357 25.51 8.89 -14.50
N PHE A 358 26.69 8.98 -15.15
CA PHE A 358 27.62 10.09 -14.97
C PHE A 358 26.97 11.43 -15.30
N GLU A 359 26.36 11.55 -16.49
CA GLU A 359 25.67 12.78 -16.91
C GLU A 359 24.49 13.11 -16.00
N LYS A 360 23.76 12.09 -15.52
CA LYS A 360 22.72 12.27 -14.51
C LYS A 360 23.29 12.85 -13.20
N ALA A 361 24.41 12.33 -12.70
CA ALA A 361 25.05 12.85 -11.50
C ALA A 361 25.47 14.34 -11.65
N GLN A 362 25.93 14.73 -12.84
CA GLN A 362 26.24 16.14 -13.14
C GLN A 362 25.00 17.04 -13.07
N ARG A 363 23.87 16.62 -13.68
CA ARG A 363 22.61 17.37 -13.62
C ARG A 363 22.06 17.43 -12.18
N VAL A 364 22.09 16.31 -11.47
CA VAL A 364 21.68 16.24 -10.05
C VAL A 364 22.52 17.19 -9.20
N SER A 365 23.83 17.28 -9.43
CA SER A 365 24.72 18.20 -8.73
C SER A 365 24.31 19.67 -8.91
N GLY A 366 24.11 20.10 -10.16
CA GLY A 366 23.69 21.48 -10.44
C GLY A 366 22.31 21.79 -9.86
N LEU A 367 21.36 20.86 -10.02
CA LEU A 367 20.00 21.05 -9.51
C LEU A 367 19.93 20.99 -7.98
N ALA A 368 20.72 20.13 -7.33
CA ALA A 368 20.80 20.05 -5.87
C ALA A 368 21.38 21.35 -5.26
N ALA A 369 22.41 21.92 -5.88
CA ALA A 369 22.94 23.24 -5.48
C ALA A 369 21.87 24.33 -5.58
N TYR A 370 21.15 24.38 -6.71
CA TYR A 370 20.06 25.30 -6.95
C TYR A 370 18.94 25.19 -5.90
N ILE A 371 18.55 23.97 -5.55
CA ILE A 371 17.51 23.71 -4.56
C ILE A 371 17.99 24.05 -3.16
N ALA A 372 19.22 23.60 -2.78
CA ALA A 372 19.78 23.83 -1.46
C ALA A 372 19.82 25.31 -1.09
N GLU A 373 20.28 26.18 -2.03
CA GLU A 373 20.30 27.62 -1.83
C GLU A 373 18.93 28.18 -1.48
N ARG A 374 17.87 27.67 -2.11
CA ARG A 374 16.48 28.16 -1.93
C ARG A 374 15.79 27.66 -0.68
N ILE A 375 16.17 26.47 -0.21
CA ILE A 375 15.63 25.93 1.04
C ILE A 375 16.50 26.26 2.27
N GLY A 376 17.50 27.13 2.12
CA GLY A 376 18.39 27.55 3.22
C GLY A 376 19.50 26.56 3.57
N GLY A 377 19.83 25.63 2.66
CA GLY A 377 20.93 24.66 2.79
C GLY A 377 22.24 25.15 2.18
N ASN A 378 23.27 24.31 2.29
CA ASN A 378 24.60 24.58 1.73
C ASN A 378 24.66 24.11 0.26
N ALA A 379 24.70 25.06 -0.68
CA ALA A 379 24.74 24.76 -2.11
C ALA A 379 26.02 24.01 -2.55
N GLN A 380 27.17 24.28 -1.93
CA GLN A 380 28.44 23.58 -2.25
C GLN A 380 28.39 22.13 -1.80
N ASN A 381 27.90 21.87 -0.58
CA ASN A 381 27.74 20.51 -0.06
C ASN A 381 26.72 19.72 -0.89
N ALA A 382 25.61 20.37 -1.28
CA ALA A 382 24.59 19.74 -2.14
C ALA A 382 25.15 19.41 -3.54
N ALA A 383 25.93 20.31 -4.14
CA ALA A 383 26.63 20.03 -5.40
C ALA A 383 27.59 18.85 -5.25
N ARG A 384 28.40 18.86 -4.19
CA ARG A 384 29.35 17.79 -3.91
C ARG A 384 28.65 16.45 -3.72
N ALA A 385 27.61 16.41 -2.90
CA ALA A 385 26.81 15.22 -2.71
C ALA A 385 26.15 14.76 -4.02
N GLY A 386 25.69 15.66 -4.86
CA GLY A 386 25.13 15.35 -6.19
C GLY A 386 26.14 14.60 -7.09
N ILE A 387 27.39 15.10 -7.17
CA ILE A 387 28.46 14.42 -7.93
C ILE A 387 28.75 13.04 -7.43
N LEU A 388 28.79 12.86 -6.10
CA LEU A 388 29.11 11.58 -5.47
C LEU A 388 27.92 10.63 -5.40
N SER A 389 26.71 11.12 -5.63
CA SER A 389 25.43 10.45 -5.31
C SER A 389 25.28 9.06 -5.94
N LYS A 390 25.92 8.79 -7.06
CA LYS A 390 25.81 7.53 -7.81
C LYS A 390 27.13 6.75 -7.87
N CYS A 391 28.21 7.25 -7.25
CA CYS A 391 29.53 6.63 -7.33
C CYS A 391 29.55 5.22 -6.76
N ASP A 392 28.78 4.95 -5.72
CA ASP A 392 28.71 3.64 -5.07
C ASP A 392 28.12 2.55 -5.98
N LEU A 393 27.31 2.91 -6.98
CA LEU A 393 26.79 1.96 -7.98
C LEU A 393 27.89 1.26 -8.79
N ALA A 394 29.08 1.83 -8.85
CA ALA A 394 30.23 1.29 -9.57
C ALA A 394 31.24 0.60 -8.64
N THR A 395 30.90 0.43 -7.35
CA THR A 395 31.71 -0.27 -6.36
C THR A 395 31.46 -1.78 -6.40
N GLU A 396 32.43 -2.56 -5.96
CA GLU A 396 32.28 -4.02 -5.83
C GLU A 396 31.22 -4.38 -4.78
N MET A 397 31.15 -3.62 -3.69
CA MET A 397 30.16 -3.82 -2.63
C MET A 397 28.74 -3.74 -3.16
N VAL A 398 28.38 -2.69 -3.91
CA VAL A 398 27.02 -2.54 -4.45
C VAL A 398 26.77 -3.49 -5.62
N GLY A 399 27.83 -3.89 -6.34
CA GLY A 399 27.75 -4.93 -7.37
C GLY A 399 27.29 -6.28 -6.81
N GLU A 400 27.82 -6.68 -5.64
CA GLU A 400 27.47 -7.95 -4.97
C GLU A 400 26.24 -7.80 -4.05
N PHE A 401 26.08 -6.64 -3.38
CA PHE A 401 25.00 -6.33 -2.46
C PHE A 401 24.22 -5.10 -2.94
N PRO A 402 23.28 -5.23 -3.90
CA PRO A 402 22.54 -4.10 -4.48
C PRO A 402 21.74 -3.27 -3.46
N GLU A 403 21.33 -3.87 -2.36
CA GLU A 403 20.64 -3.21 -1.25
C GLU A 403 21.52 -2.22 -0.49
N MET A 404 22.85 -2.30 -0.64
CA MET A 404 23.80 -1.36 -0.08
C MET A 404 23.86 -0.02 -0.84
N GLN A 405 23.10 0.12 -1.90
CA GLN A 405 22.98 1.35 -2.68
C GLN A 405 22.60 2.55 -1.79
N GLY A 406 23.46 3.57 -1.78
CA GLY A 406 23.37 4.75 -0.93
C GLY A 406 24.06 4.56 0.43
N ILE A 407 23.89 3.41 1.06
CA ILE A 407 24.55 3.06 2.34
C ILE A 407 26.07 2.94 2.15
N ALA A 408 26.50 2.20 1.12
CA ALA A 408 27.91 2.08 0.79
C ALA A 408 28.54 3.46 0.49
N GLY A 409 27.80 4.29 -0.27
CA GLY A 409 28.21 5.68 -0.54
C GLY A 409 28.48 6.46 0.74
N TYR A 410 27.56 6.39 1.71
CA TYR A 410 27.72 7.03 3.02
C TYR A 410 29.00 6.59 3.74
N TYR A 411 29.24 5.28 3.83
CA TYR A 411 30.45 4.76 4.52
C TYR A 411 31.74 5.15 3.80
N TYR A 412 31.76 5.10 2.47
CA TYR A 412 32.95 5.47 1.71
C TYR A 412 33.23 6.98 1.73
N ALA A 413 32.19 7.82 1.69
CA ALA A 413 32.32 9.26 1.83
C ALA A 413 32.82 9.65 3.22
N THR A 414 32.27 9.04 4.27
CA THR A 414 32.74 9.23 5.65
C THR A 414 34.22 8.81 5.80
N HIS A 415 34.58 7.65 5.25
CA HIS A 415 35.97 7.19 5.26
C HIS A 415 36.92 8.13 4.47
N GLY A 416 36.43 8.70 3.38
CA GLY A 416 37.16 9.65 2.54
C GLY A 416 37.31 11.05 3.14
N GLY A 417 36.66 11.33 4.29
CA GLY A 417 36.69 12.63 4.97
C GLY A 417 35.80 13.70 4.36
N GLU A 418 34.73 13.31 3.64
CA GLU A 418 33.70 14.23 3.19
C GLU A 418 32.96 14.84 4.39
N ALA A 419 32.35 16.02 4.20
CA ALA A 419 31.51 16.62 5.23
C ALA A 419 30.36 15.69 5.61
N GLU A 420 29.95 15.68 6.87
CA GLU A 420 28.95 14.77 7.42
C GLU A 420 27.61 14.82 6.64
N ASP A 421 27.14 16.02 6.32
CA ASP A 421 25.90 16.21 5.56
C ASP A 421 26.02 15.76 4.10
N VAL A 422 27.23 15.84 3.49
CA VAL A 422 27.53 15.27 2.18
C VAL A 422 27.45 13.75 2.24
N ALA A 423 28.10 13.13 3.22
CA ALA A 423 28.11 11.69 3.38
C ALA A 423 26.67 11.16 3.62
N LEU A 424 25.91 11.77 4.53
CA LEU A 424 24.52 11.41 4.81
C LEU A 424 23.63 11.54 3.58
N ALA A 425 23.81 12.60 2.77
CA ALA A 425 23.02 12.82 1.57
C ALA A 425 23.15 11.69 0.54
N LEU A 426 24.26 10.94 0.51
CA LEU A 426 24.42 9.81 -0.40
C LEU A 426 23.45 8.66 -0.11
N ASN A 427 23.05 8.47 1.13
CA ASN A 427 21.99 7.54 1.49
C ASN A 427 20.62 8.20 1.37
N GLU A 428 20.48 9.44 1.85
CA GLU A 428 19.22 10.17 1.93
C GLU A 428 18.60 10.51 0.57
N GLN A 429 19.39 10.56 -0.52
CA GLN A 429 18.88 10.79 -1.87
C GLN A 429 17.81 9.80 -2.32
N TYR A 430 17.84 8.59 -1.78
CA TYR A 430 16.86 7.53 -2.07
C TYR A 430 15.61 7.62 -1.21
N MET A 431 15.59 8.49 -0.19
CA MET A 431 14.44 8.66 0.69
C MET A 431 13.36 9.56 0.03
N PRO A 432 12.09 9.32 0.37
CA PRO A 432 11.57 8.13 1.04
C PRO A 432 11.64 6.89 0.14
N ARG A 433 12.07 5.76 0.68
CA ARG A 433 12.20 4.49 -0.07
C ARG A 433 10.85 3.79 -0.33
N GLY A 434 9.79 4.22 0.35
CA GLY A 434 8.43 3.66 0.21
C GLY A 434 7.37 4.50 0.88
N ALA A 435 6.13 4.03 0.85
CA ALA A 435 5.02 4.64 1.58
C ALA A 435 5.29 4.61 3.10
N GLY A 436 5.12 5.74 3.79
CA GLY A 436 5.39 5.86 5.22
C GLY A 436 6.87 5.79 5.64
N ALA A 437 7.81 5.57 4.69
CA ALA A 437 9.24 5.53 4.99
C ALA A 437 9.78 6.91 5.41
N GLU A 438 10.91 6.88 6.09
CA GLU A 438 11.63 8.06 6.58
C GLU A 438 12.01 9.03 5.45
N LEU A 439 12.09 10.31 5.83
CA LEU A 439 12.52 11.41 4.97
C LEU A 439 13.98 11.78 5.25
N PRO A 440 14.67 12.46 4.31
CA PRO A 440 16.00 12.98 4.55
C PRO A 440 16.07 13.80 5.83
N SER A 441 17.06 13.56 6.68
CA SER A 441 17.25 14.29 7.94
C SER A 441 17.91 15.65 7.71
N THR A 442 18.79 15.73 6.71
CA THR A 442 19.58 16.92 6.39
C THR A 442 18.96 17.74 5.24
N LEU A 443 19.26 19.05 5.21
CA LEU A 443 18.87 19.89 4.06
C LEU A 443 19.64 19.51 2.80
N THR A 444 20.89 19.12 2.92
CA THR A 444 21.71 18.60 1.81
C THR A 444 21.09 17.35 1.21
N GLY A 445 20.71 16.38 2.05
CA GLY A 445 20.02 15.16 1.62
C GLY A 445 18.67 15.44 0.99
N ALA A 446 17.88 16.36 1.57
CA ALA A 446 16.60 16.77 1.00
C ALA A 446 16.78 17.41 -0.40
N ALA A 447 17.77 18.29 -0.57
CA ALA A 447 18.06 18.92 -1.85
C ALA A 447 18.47 17.91 -2.92
N VAL A 448 19.35 16.95 -2.59
CA VAL A 448 19.79 15.89 -3.52
C VAL A 448 18.64 14.93 -3.83
N ALA A 449 17.83 14.56 -2.83
CA ALA A 449 16.68 13.68 -3.02
C ALA A 449 15.62 14.30 -3.95
N VAL A 450 15.33 15.59 -3.78
CA VAL A 450 14.40 16.32 -4.67
C VAL A 450 15.01 16.46 -6.07
N ALA A 451 16.30 16.82 -6.17
CA ALA A 451 16.99 16.97 -7.45
C ALA A 451 17.01 15.66 -8.27
N ASP A 452 17.36 14.54 -7.66
CA ASP A 452 17.40 13.24 -8.33
C ASP A 452 16.02 12.80 -8.87
N LYS A 453 14.97 13.08 -8.09
CA LYS A 453 13.58 12.78 -8.48
C LYS A 453 13.08 13.69 -9.58
N LEU A 454 13.38 15.00 -9.51
CA LEU A 454 12.99 15.96 -10.56
C LEU A 454 13.76 15.72 -11.85
N ASP A 455 15.07 15.42 -11.78
CA ASP A 455 15.85 15.03 -12.97
C ASP A 455 15.21 13.83 -13.68
N THR A 456 14.82 12.80 -12.92
CA THR A 456 14.17 11.61 -13.49
C THR A 456 12.81 11.94 -14.10
N LEU A 457 11.95 12.70 -13.39
CA LEU A 457 10.64 13.11 -13.89
C LEU A 457 10.76 13.89 -15.20
N VAL A 458 11.56 14.94 -15.20
CA VAL A 458 11.76 15.82 -16.37
C VAL A 458 12.35 15.04 -17.55
N GLY A 459 13.37 14.22 -17.32
CA GLY A 459 14.00 13.44 -18.39
C GLY A 459 13.05 12.45 -19.04
N ILE A 460 12.37 11.65 -18.24
CA ILE A 460 11.47 10.60 -18.76
C ILE A 460 10.23 11.18 -19.43
N PHE A 461 9.64 12.27 -18.88
CA PHE A 461 8.57 13.02 -19.54
C PHE A 461 9.05 13.64 -20.85
N GLY A 462 10.25 14.23 -20.84
CA GLY A 462 10.83 14.91 -22.00
C GLY A 462 11.08 14.02 -23.23
N ILE A 463 11.23 12.70 -23.01
CA ILE A 463 11.31 11.70 -24.08
C ILE A 463 9.96 11.02 -24.35
N GLY A 464 8.87 11.47 -23.73
CA GLY A 464 7.51 10.98 -23.99
C GLY A 464 7.18 9.62 -23.34
N MET A 465 7.95 9.14 -22.36
CA MET A 465 7.72 7.87 -21.67
C MET A 465 6.88 8.05 -20.42
N LEU A 466 5.58 8.33 -20.62
CA LEU A 466 4.65 8.58 -19.52
C LEU A 466 4.16 7.26 -18.88
N PRO A 467 3.90 7.24 -17.55
CA PRO A 467 3.29 6.09 -16.90
C PRO A 467 1.84 5.90 -17.36
N THR A 468 1.45 4.66 -17.69
CA THR A 468 0.10 4.32 -18.18
C THR A 468 -0.52 3.22 -17.33
N GLY A 469 -1.76 3.41 -16.85
CA GLY A 469 -2.46 2.43 -16.02
C GLY A 469 -1.61 1.95 -14.84
N SER A 470 -1.35 0.64 -14.73
CA SER A 470 -0.48 0.06 -13.70
C SER A 470 1.02 0.08 -14.07
N LYS A 471 1.39 0.43 -15.31
CA LYS A 471 2.78 0.40 -15.79
C LYS A 471 3.50 1.71 -15.45
N ASP A 472 4.53 1.61 -14.64
CA ASP A 472 5.40 2.73 -14.24
C ASP A 472 6.84 2.20 -14.03
N PRO A 473 7.57 1.86 -15.12
CA PRO A 473 8.88 1.22 -15.06
C PRO A 473 9.96 2.10 -14.43
N TYR A 474 9.79 3.42 -14.45
CA TYR A 474 10.72 4.39 -13.85
C TYR A 474 10.27 4.90 -12.49
N ALA A 475 9.20 4.35 -11.93
CA ALA A 475 8.66 4.74 -10.62
C ALA A 475 8.35 6.24 -10.48
N LEU A 476 7.86 6.87 -11.55
CA LEU A 476 7.61 8.31 -11.62
C LEU A 476 6.55 8.77 -10.60
N ARG A 477 5.54 7.92 -10.33
CA ARG A 477 4.53 8.22 -9.31
C ARG A 477 5.14 8.29 -7.91
N ARG A 478 6.05 7.35 -7.59
CA ARG A 478 6.80 7.36 -6.32
C ARG A 478 7.76 8.54 -6.25
N ALA A 479 8.42 8.90 -7.35
CA ALA A 479 9.28 10.05 -7.42
C ALA A 479 8.51 11.35 -7.15
N ALA A 480 7.38 11.57 -7.81
CA ALA A 480 6.51 12.73 -7.61
C ALA A 480 6.01 12.82 -6.16
N LEU A 481 5.50 11.72 -5.60
CA LEU A 481 5.06 11.68 -4.21
C LEU A 481 6.21 11.93 -3.24
N GLY A 482 7.42 11.42 -3.55
CA GLY A 482 8.62 11.66 -2.75
C GLY A 482 9.01 13.14 -2.70
N VAL A 483 8.95 13.85 -3.83
CA VAL A 483 9.16 15.32 -3.88
C VAL A 483 8.16 16.05 -2.99
N LEU A 484 6.87 15.73 -3.12
CA LEU A 484 5.81 16.36 -2.35
C LEU A 484 5.96 16.11 -0.85
N ARG A 485 6.23 14.87 -0.45
CA ARG A 485 6.43 14.52 0.96
C ARG A 485 7.62 15.27 1.57
N ILE A 486 8.75 15.30 0.87
CA ILE A 486 9.94 16.02 1.37
C ILE A 486 9.61 17.50 1.57
N LEU A 487 9.00 18.17 0.59
CA LEU A 487 8.74 19.60 0.68
C LEU A 487 7.68 19.95 1.73
N ILE A 488 6.60 19.17 1.83
CA ILE A 488 5.49 19.45 2.75
C ILE A 488 5.86 19.03 4.18
N GLU A 489 6.26 17.77 4.39
CA GLU A 489 6.46 17.23 5.74
C GLU A 489 7.72 17.79 6.43
N LYS A 490 8.74 18.20 5.64
CA LYS A 490 9.92 18.91 6.15
C LYS A 490 9.74 20.44 6.18
N GLN A 491 8.57 20.94 5.76
CA GLN A 491 8.25 22.37 5.69
C GLN A 491 9.26 23.21 4.87
N LEU A 492 9.68 22.66 3.72
CA LEU A 492 10.62 23.30 2.84
C LEU A 492 9.89 24.11 1.77
N ASP A 493 10.07 25.42 1.81
CA ASP A 493 9.43 26.34 0.85
C ASP A 493 10.27 26.43 -0.42
N LEU A 494 9.90 25.64 -1.41
CA LEU A 494 10.53 25.63 -2.73
C LEU A 494 9.52 26.00 -3.79
N ASP A 495 9.85 26.97 -4.64
CA ASP A 495 9.14 27.20 -5.90
C ASP A 495 9.41 26.01 -6.84
N LEU A 496 8.44 25.10 -6.89
CA LEU A 496 8.56 23.88 -7.69
C LEU A 496 8.53 24.17 -9.18
N VAL A 497 7.84 25.25 -9.61
CA VAL A 497 7.80 25.67 -11.02
C VAL A 497 9.19 26.09 -11.48
N ALA A 498 9.86 26.91 -10.67
CA ALA A 498 11.22 27.34 -10.95
C ALA A 498 12.23 26.17 -10.92
N ALA A 499 12.08 25.24 -9.96
CA ALA A 499 12.94 24.07 -9.85
C ALA A 499 12.78 23.10 -11.04
N VAL A 500 11.55 22.86 -11.51
CA VAL A 500 11.28 22.04 -12.71
C VAL A 500 11.85 22.71 -13.96
N ASN A 501 11.71 24.01 -14.13
CA ASN A 501 12.31 24.73 -15.25
C ASN A 501 13.84 24.63 -15.23
N ALA A 502 14.47 24.80 -14.07
CA ALA A 502 15.91 24.60 -13.91
C ALA A 502 16.35 23.18 -14.30
N ALA A 503 15.55 22.15 -13.96
CA ALA A 503 15.81 20.79 -14.37
C ALA A 503 15.68 20.59 -15.89
N VAL A 504 14.68 21.22 -16.53
CA VAL A 504 14.51 21.19 -18.01
C VAL A 504 15.72 21.81 -18.71
N GLU A 505 16.19 22.96 -18.24
CA GLU A 505 17.36 23.66 -18.79
C GLU A 505 18.62 22.79 -18.76
N GLN A 506 18.84 21.98 -17.72
CA GLN A 506 20.01 21.13 -17.61
C GLN A 506 20.02 19.96 -18.61
N TYR A 507 18.89 19.58 -19.16
CA TYR A 507 18.83 18.56 -20.21
C TYR A 507 19.18 19.10 -21.60
N GLY A 508 19.06 20.44 -21.82
CA GLY A 508 19.31 21.06 -23.11
C GLY A 508 18.49 20.41 -24.23
N ASP A 509 19.16 20.07 -25.34
CA ASP A 509 18.51 19.48 -26.52
C ASP A 509 18.07 18.00 -26.37
N LYS A 510 18.40 17.36 -25.24
CA LYS A 510 18.04 15.96 -25.00
C LYS A 510 16.54 15.74 -24.74
N VAL A 511 15.81 16.80 -24.40
CA VAL A 511 14.37 16.76 -24.12
C VAL A 511 13.60 17.80 -24.93
N LYS A 512 12.33 17.52 -25.22
CA LYS A 512 11.44 18.51 -25.86
C LYS A 512 10.92 19.46 -24.78
N ALA A 513 11.50 20.65 -24.68
CA ALA A 513 11.22 21.60 -23.61
C ALA A 513 9.81 22.24 -23.67
N ALA A 514 9.20 22.36 -24.86
CA ALA A 514 7.91 23.04 -25.03
C ALA A 514 6.77 22.32 -24.27
N GLY A 515 6.19 22.98 -23.26
CA GLY A 515 5.12 22.46 -22.41
C GLY A 515 5.54 21.38 -21.42
N LEU A 516 6.83 21.00 -21.37
CA LEU A 516 7.31 19.91 -20.52
C LEU A 516 7.15 20.22 -19.04
N ALA A 517 7.53 21.42 -18.62
CA ALA A 517 7.43 21.84 -17.23
C ALA A 517 5.98 21.77 -16.74
N GLU A 518 5.02 22.25 -17.55
CA GLU A 518 3.60 22.18 -17.20
C GLU A 518 3.12 20.72 -17.05
N GLN A 519 3.49 19.84 -17.97
CA GLN A 519 3.13 18.42 -17.90
C GLN A 519 3.66 17.74 -16.64
N VAL A 520 4.92 18.02 -16.27
CA VAL A 520 5.55 17.47 -15.06
C VAL A 520 4.84 17.99 -13.82
N LEU A 521 4.56 19.29 -13.77
CA LEU A 521 3.88 19.94 -12.64
C LEU A 521 2.46 19.40 -12.47
N ASP A 522 1.69 19.29 -13.56
CA ASP A 522 0.34 18.73 -13.51
C ASP A 522 0.38 17.28 -12.97
N PHE A 523 1.31 16.48 -13.47
CA PHE A 523 1.48 15.10 -12.97
C PHE A 523 1.84 15.06 -11.47
N VAL A 524 2.72 15.94 -11.00
CA VAL A 524 3.11 15.99 -9.58
C VAL A 524 1.92 16.40 -8.72
N PHE A 525 1.20 17.48 -9.09
CA PHE A 525 0.04 17.94 -8.32
C PHE A 525 -1.14 16.96 -8.36
N ASP A 526 -1.31 16.19 -9.43
CA ASP A 526 -2.31 15.11 -9.46
C ASP A 526 -2.03 14.02 -8.41
N ARG A 527 -0.76 13.77 -8.07
CA ARG A 527 -0.41 12.84 -6.97
C ARG A 527 -0.78 13.43 -5.61
N LEU A 528 -0.71 14.74 -5.45
CA LEU A 528 -1.16 15.43 -4.25
C LEU A 528 -2.68 15.30 -4.06
N ARG A 529 -3.45 15.36 -5.15
CA ARG A 529 -4.89 15.10 -5.12
C ARG A 529 -5.21 13.71 -4.55
N ALA A 530 -4.58 12.67 -5.09
CA ALA A 530 -4.80 11.30 -4.62
C ALA A 530 -4.48 11.13 -3.12
N ARG A 531 -3.38 11.76 -2.66
CA ARG A 531 -3.02 11.78 -1.24
C ARG A 531 -4.11 12.40 -0.38
N TYR A 532 -4.64 13.56 -0.77
CA TYR A 532 -5.69 14.23 0.00
C TYR A 532 -7.01 13.45 -0.01
N GLU A 533 -7.36 12.80 -1.10
CA GLU A 533 -8.53 11.91 -1.17
C GLU A 533 -8.41 10.74 -0.18
N ASP A 534 -7.21 10.12 -0.10
CA ASP A 534 -6.91 9.05 0.87
C ASP A 534 -6.97 9.55 2.33
N GLU A 535 -6.60 10.83 2.58
CA GLU A 535 -6.69 11.50 3.88
C GLU A 535 -8.11 12.00 4.20
N GLY A 536 -9.09 11.79 3.31
CA GLY A 536 -10.50 12.18 3.49
C GLY A 536 -10.78 13.66 3.24
N VAL A 537 -9.90 14.37 2.55
CA VAL A 537 -10.13 15.75 2.10
C VAL A 537 -11.03 15.75 0.86
N ASP A 538 -12.08 16.58 0.90
CA ASP A 538 -13.00 16.72 -0.22
C ASP A 538 -12.29 17.27 -1.49
N VAL A 539 -12.62 16.68 -2.63
CA VAL A 539 -12.07 17.06 -3.94
C VAL A 539 -12.30 18.56 -4.24
N ALA A 540 -13.41 19.14 -3.81
CA ALA A 540 -13.71 20.56 -3.99
C ALA A 540 -12.69 21.46 -3.26
N VAL A 541 -12.21 21.05 -2.08
CA VAL A 541 -11.14 21.75 -1.35
C VAL A 541 -9.86 21.77 -2.15
N TYR A 542 -9.43 20.61 -2.64
CA TYR A 542 -8.27 20.52 -3.52
C TYR A 542 -8.41 21.42 -4.76
N GLN A 543 -9.55 21.35 -5.44
CA GLN A 543 -9.81 22.12 -6.66
C GLN A 543 -9.79 23.62 -6.40
N SER A 544 -10.34 24.10 -5.28
CA SER A 544 -10.38 25.51 -4.91
C SER A 544 -8.98 26.12 -4.76
N VAL A 545 -8.02 25.36 -4.27
CA VAL A 545 -6.62 25.77 -4.15
C VAL A 545 -5.87 25.58 -5.48
N ARG A 546 -6.11 24.46 -6.18
CA ARG A 546 -5.46 24.15 -7.46
C ARG A 546 -5.75 25.19 -8.54
N ALA A 547 -6.94 25.81 -8.51
CA ALA A 547 -7.34 26.88 -9.43
C ALA A 547 -6.39 28.10 -9.38
N LEU A 548 -5.74 28.34 -8.24
CA LEU A 548 -4.78 29.44 -8.05
C LEU A 548 -3.35 29.09 -8.53
N LYS A 549 -3.09 27.80 -8.85
CA LYS A 549 -1.79 27.29 -9.28
C LYS A 549 -0.61 27.71 -8.38
N PRO A 550 -0.65 27.50 -7.04
CA PRO A 550 0.48 27.81 -6.18
C PRO A 550 1.74 27.08 -6.67
N SER A 551 2.88 27.79 -6.68
CA SER A 551 4.16 27.22 -7.14
C SER A 551 4.87 26.37 -6.08
N SER A 552 4.56 26.58 -4.79
CA SER A 552 5.13 25.85 -3.66
C SER A 552 4.15 24.78 -3.15
N PRO A 553 4.56 23.49 -3.08
CA PRO A 553 3.75 22.44 -2.47
C PRO A 553 3.43 22.68 -0.99
N LEU A 554 4.35 23.32 -0.25
CA LEU A 554 4.10 23.71 1.15
C LEU A 554 3.00 24.75 1.26
N ASP A 555 3.06 25.80 0.43
CA ASP A 555 2.03 26.83 0.36
C ASP A 555 0.67 26.23 -0.06
N PHE A 556 0.69 25.30 -1.02
CA PHE A 556 -0.50 24.55 -1.43
C PHE A 556 -1.13 23.82 -0.25
N ASP A 557 -0.33 23.06 0.52
CA ASP A 557 -0.81 22.30 1.69
C ASP A 557 -1.40 23.22 2.75
N GLN A 558 -0.73 24.33 3.09
CA GLN A 558 -1.21 25.31 4.06
C GLN A 558 -2.58 25.88 3.67
N ARG A 559 -2.79 26.18 2.38
CA ARG A 559 -4.08 26.63 1.83
C ARG A 559 -5.15 25.55 1.95
N VAL A 560 -4.85 24.30 1.58
CA VAL A 560 -5.79 23.19 1.69
C VAL A 560 -6.25 23.01 3.14
N GLN A 561 -5.33 23.01 4.09
CA GLN A 561 -5.65 22.91 5.51
C GLN A 561 -6.53 24.06 6.00
N ALA A 562 -6.25 25.28 5.52
CA ALA A 562 -7.07 26.44 5.86
C ALA A 562 -8.48 26.38 5.27
N VAL A 563 -8.63 25.97 4.02
CA VAL A 563 -9.94 25.80 3.37
C VAL A 563 -10.74 24.67 4.02
N GLN A 564 -10.09 23.58 4.39
CA GLN A 564 -10.74 22.48 5.11
C GLN A 564 -11.31 22.96 6.46
N ALA A 565 -10.53 23.77 7.20
CA ALA A 565 -11.01 24.39 8.44
C ALA A 565 -12.15 25.39 8.19
N PHE A 566 -12.06 26.21 7.14
CA PHE A 566 -13.10 27.15 6.75
C PHE A 566 -14.43 26.47 6.46
N ARG A 567 -14.44 25.33 5.78
CA ARG A 567 -15.67 24.55 5.48
C ARG A 567 -16.44 24.10 6.71
N GLN A 568 -15.81 24.05 7.87
CA GLN A 568 -16.48 23.72 9.14
C GLN A 568 -17.22 24.92 9.75
N LEU A 569 -17.02 26.11 9.22
CA LEU A 569 -17.69 27.31 9.72
C LEU A 569 -19.13 27.38 9.18
N PRO A 570 -20.11 27.85 9.99
CA PRO A 570 -21.50 27.98 9.56
C PRO A 570 -21.71 28.99 8.43
N GLU A 571 -20.75 29.88 8.18
CA GLU A 571 -20.75 30.88 7.12
C GLU A 571 -20.28 30.34 5.76
N ALA A 572 -19.57 29.22 5.74
CA ALA A 572 -18.81 28.74 4.59
C ALA A 572 -19.70 28.43 3.37
N GLU A 573 -20.81 27.74 3.57
CA GLU A 573 -21.73 27.37 2.47
C GLU A 573 -22.36 28.59 1.81
N ALA A 574 -22.83 29.55 2.61
CA ALA A 574 -23.44 30.79 2.10
C ALA A 574 -22.41 31.63 1.32
N LEU A 575 -21.19 31.76 1.86
CA LEU A 575 -20.12 32.51 1.18
C LEU A 575 -19.64 31.82 -0.10
N ALA A 576 -19.55 30.50 -0.13
CA ALA A 576 -19.23 29.75 -1.35
C ALA A 576 -20.27 29.96 -2.44
N ALA A 577 -21.57 29.87 -2.09
CA ALA A 577 -22.67 30.12 -3.02
C ALA A 577 -22.68 31.57 -3.51
N ALA A 578 -22.44 32.55 -2.63
CA ALA A 578 -22.32 33.95 -2.99
C ALA A 578 -21.14 34.21 -3.96
N ASN A 579 -19.97 33.65 -3.67
CA ASN A 579 -18.79 33.76 -4.55
C ASN A 579 -19.04 33.12 -5.93
N LYS A 580 -19.77 31.99 -5.98
CA LYS A 580 -20.18 31.35 -7.25
C LYS A 580 -21.13 32.27 -8.04
N ARG A 581 -22.09 32.93 -7.36
CA ARG A 581 -22.98 33.93 -7.96
C ARG A 581 -22.17 35.13 -8.50
N VAL A 582 -21.24 35.65 -7.72
CA VAL A 582 -20.33 36.72 -8.12
C VAL A 582 -19.52 36.34 -9.36
N SER A 583 -18.91 35.14 -9.35
CA SER A 583 -18.13 34.63 -10.49
C SER A 583 -18.99 34.57 -11.76
N ASN A 584 -20.24 34.09 -11.66
CA ASN A 584 -21.15 34.02 -12.79
C ASN A 584 -21.60 35.39 -13.30
N ILE A 585 -21.79 36.36 -12.40
CA ILE A 585 -22.15 37.76 -12.77
C ILE A 585 -20.99 38.38 -13.54
N LEU A 586 -19.77 38.34 -13.00
CA LEU A 586 -18.57 38.90 -13.61
C LEU A 586 -18.22 38.22 -14.96
N ALA A 587 -18.42 36.90 -15.09
CA ALA A 587 -18.17 36.17 -16.34
C ALA A 587 -19.16 36.54 -17.47
N LYS A 588 -20.35 37.01 -17.12
CA LYS A 588 -21.41 37.44 -18.09
C LYS A 588 -21.42 38.94 -18.35
N SER A 589 -20.58 39.72 -17.66
CA SER A 589 -20.48 41.15 -17.86
C SER A 589 -19.88 41.45 -19.24
N GLU A 590 -20.55 42.27 -20.02
CA GLU A 590 -20.03 42.85 -21.27
C GLU A 590 -19.33 44.17 -21.02
N ASP A 591 -19.51 44.77 -19.84
CA ASP A 591 -18.90 46.05 -19.45
C ASP A 591 -17.47 45.83 -18.94
N GLU A 592 -16.60 46.78 -19.16
CA GLU A 592 -15.26 46.80 -18.56
C GLU A 592 -15.39 47.01 -17.03
N VAL A 593 -14.81 46.11 -16.24
CA VAL A 593 -14.85 46.17 -14.78
C VAL A 593 -13.75 47.12 -14.29
N PRO A 594 -14.11 48.24 -13.65
CA PRO A 594 -13.08 49.17 -13.12
C PRO A 594 -12.19 48.49 -12.07
N PRO A 595 -10.90 48.84 -12.02
CA PRO A 595 -9.97 48.24 -11.04
C PRO A 595 -10.23 48.67 -9.59
N ASN A 596 -10.89 49.81 -9.40
CA ASN A 596 -11.19 50.37 -8.09
C ASN A 596 -12.71 50.67 -7.94
N VAL A 597 -13.18 50.57 -6.71
CA VAL A 597 -14.54 50.97 -6.34
C VAL A 597 -14.58 52.46 -6.08
N ASP A 598 -15.45 53.18 -6.79
CA ASP A 598 -15.73 54.59 -6.53
C ASP A 598 -16.81 54.74 -5.44
N SER A 599 -16.42 55.26 -4.29
CA SER A 599 -17.32 55.43 -3.15
C SER A 599 -18.47 56.40 -3.40
N SER A 600 -18.29 57.35 -4.36
CA SER A 600 -19.33 58.32 -4.72
C SER A 600 -20.48 57.68 -5.52
N LEU A 601 -20.21 56.56 -6.19
CA LEU A 601 -21.19 55.78 -6.97
C LEU A 601 -21.86 54.66 -6.19
N LEU A 602 -21.58 54.51 -4.89
CA LEU A 602 -22.31 53.60 -3.98
C LEU A 602 -23.59 54.31 -3.53
N VAL A 603 -24.71 53.93 -4.11
CA VAL A 603 -26.03 54.61 -3.91
C VAL A 603 -26.74 54.02 -2.71
N GLU A 604 -26.93 52.70 -2.70
CA GLU A 604 -27.72 51.99 -1.71
C GLU A 604 -26.96 51.77 -0.38
N ALA A 605 -27.69 51.71 0.73
CA ALA A 605 -27.10 51.48 2.04
C ALA A 605 -26.32 50.14 2.13
N ALA A 606 -26.86 49.09 1.52
CA ALA A 606 -26.20 47.77 1.47
C ALA A 606 -24.92 47.77 0.65
N GLU A 607 -24.83 48.59 -0.43
CA GLU A 607 -23.58 48.77 -1.21
C GLU A 607 -22.48 49.42 -0.37
N LYS A 608 -22.85 50.47 0.37
CA LYS A 608 -21.91 51.23 1.24
C LYS A 608 -21.42 50.33 2.37
N ALA A 609 -22.33 49.52 2.97
CA ALA A 609 -22.01 48.56 4.03
C ALA A 609 -21.04 47.49 3.53
N LEU A 610 -21.34 46.86 2.36
CA LEU A 610 -20.45 45.88 1.75
C LEU A 610 -19.11 46.45 1.35
N GLY A 611 -19.08 47.64 0.74
CA GLY A 611 -17.85 48.34 0.34
C GLY A 611 -16.94 48.59 1.54
N SER A 612 -17.48 49.09 2.65
CA SER A 612 -16.74 49.28 3.89
C SER A 612 -16.25 47.99 4.52
N ALA A 613 -17.11 46.96 4.54
CA ALA A 613 -16.75 45.63 5.08
C ALA A 613 -15.63 44.97 4.28
N VAL A 614 -15.68 45.04 2.94
CA VAL A 614 -14.63 44.47 2.06
C VAL A 614 -13.32 45.24 2.24
N ALA A 615 -13.34 46.59 2.30
CA ALA A 615 -12.12 47.36 2.50
C ALA A 615 -11.45 47.07 3.85
N ASN A 616 -12.23 46.93 4.92
CA ASN A 616 -11.73 46.56 6.24
C ASN A 616 -11.15 45.12 6.22
N ALA A 617 -11.87 44.16 5.63
CA ALA A 617 -11.42 42.78 5.53
C ALA A 617 -10.10 42.70 4.75
N GLU A 618 -9.95 43.43 3.61
CA GLU A 618 -8.68 43.46 2.86
C GLU A 618 -7.50 43.95 3.70
N SER A 619 -7.70 45.03 4.47
CA SER A 619 -6.63 45.56 5.33
C SER A 619 -6.18 44.59 6.42
N GLU A 620 -7.11 43.79 6.93
CA GLU A 620 -6.82 42.77 7.98
C GLU A 620 -6.25 41.49 7.37
N VAL A 621 -6.72 41.09 6.19
CA VAL A 621 -6.34 39.82 5.54
C VAL A 621 -4.98 39.92 4.85
N ALA A 622 -4.62 41.08 4.27
CA ALA A 622 -3.37 41.24 3.53
C ALA A 622 -2.12 40.84 4.34
N PRO A 623 -1.93 41.28 5.60
CA PRO A 623 -0.79 40.85 6.40
C PRO A 623 -0.83 39.40 6.79
N LEU A 624 -2.03 38.81 7.01
CA LEU A 624 -2.19 37.38 7.33
C LEU A 624 -1.83 36.51 6.12
N ALA A 625 -2.30 36.90 4.93
CA ALA A 625 -1.98 36.15 3.70
C ALA A 625 -0.47 36.27 3.36
N ALA A 626 0.16 37.44 3.59
CA ALA A 626 1.59 37.61 3.44
C ALA A 626 2.40 36.72 4.42
N ALA A 627 1.89 36.53 5.62
CA ALA A 627 2.46 35.63 6.63
C ALA A 627 2.05 34.14 6.41
N ARG A 628 1.24 33.85 5.37
CA ARG A 628 0.64 32.52 5.09
C ARG A 628 -0.25 31.96 6.22
N ASP A 629 -0.75 32.85 7.09
CA ASP A 629 -1.80 32.48 8.04
C ASP A 629 -3.17 32.48 7.37
N TYR A 630 -3.34 31.53 6.43
CA TYR A 630 -4.56 31.41 5.62
C TYR A 630 -5.78 31.04 6.46
N ARG A 631 -5.58 30.37 7.57
CA ARG A 631 -6.65 30.01 8.50
C ARG A 631 -7.25 31.25 9.16
N ALA A 632 -6.40 32.13 9.70
CA ALA A 632 -6.84 33.41 10.25
C ALA A 632 -7.44 34.30 9.17
N ALA A 633 -6.84 34.33 7.97
CA ALA A 633 -7.35 35.09 6.83
C ALA A 633 -8.79 34.68 6.46
N LEU A 634 -9.06 33.38 6.29
CA LEU A 634 -10.41 32.88 5.98
C LEU A 634 -11.40 33.10 7.14
N ALA A 635 -10.95 33.00 8.38
CA ALA A 635 -11.80 33.31 9.54
C ALA A 635 -12.24 34.78 9.56
N ARG A 636 -11.37 35.73 9.13
CA ARG A 636 -11.71 37.15 8.97
C ARG A 636 -12.69 37.37 7.82
N LEU A 637 -12.48 36.69 6.70
CA LEU A 637 -13.36 36.77 5.55
C LEU A 637 -14.76 36.17 5.82
N ALA A 638 -14.88 35.27 6.77
CA ALA A 638 -16.17 34.68 7.17
C ALA A 638 -17.16 35.76 7.69
N ALA A 639 -16.64 36.85 8.29
CA ALA A 639 -17.46 37.98 8.75
C ALA A 639 -18.16 38.74 7.61
N LEU A 640 -17.78 38.53 6.35
CA LEU A 640 -18.41 39.15 5.19
C LEU A 640 -19.77 38.52 4.84
N ARG A 641 -20.18 37.42 5.47
CA ARG A 641 -21.45 36.74 5.16
C ARG A 641 -22.66 37.69 5.22
N GLU A 642 -22.87 38.33 6.36
CA GLU A 642 -24.04 39.19 6.57
C GLU A 642 -24.08 40.38 5.59
N PRO A 643 -22.99 41.15 5.39
CA PRO A 643 -22.96 42.22 4.36
C PRO A 643 -23.22 41.72 2.94
N VAL A 644 -22.71 40.53 2.59
CA VAL A 644 -22.92 39.91 1.28
C VAL A 644 -24.38 39.47 1.08
N ASP A 645 -24.98 38.82 2.06
CA ASP A 645 -26.36 38.40 2.02
C ASP A 645 -27.29 39.60 1.88
N THR A 646 -27.07 40.65 2.67
CA THR A 646 -27.84 41.92 2.59
C THR A 646 -27.72 42.60 1.24
N PHE A 647 -26.49 42.65 0.71
CA PHE A 647 -26.27 43.22 -0.63
C PHE A 647 -27.08 42.49 -1.71
N PHE A 648 -27.05 41.17 -1.72
CA PHE A 648 -27.81 40.43 -2.73
C PHE A 648 -29.32 40.41 -2.52
N ALA A 649 -29.81 40.70 -1.31
CA ALA A 649 -31.22 40.89 -1.03
C ALA A 649 -31.76 42.24 -1.49
N ASP A 650 -30.97 43.31 -1.27
CA ASP A 650 -31.44 44.68 -1.40
C ASP A 650 -30.96 45.39 -2.68
N VAL A 651 -29.91 44.88 -3.34
CA VAL A 651 -29.24 45.57 -4.46
C VAL A 651 -29.43 44.83 -5.78
N MET A 652 -30.00 45.44 -6.77
CA MET A 652 -30.06 44.92 -8.14
C MET A 652 -28.75 45.27 -8.86
N VAL A 653 -27.88 44.29 -9.11
CA VAL A 653 -26.56 44.52 -9.70
C VAL A 653 -26.67 45.14 -11.11
N ASN A 654 -27.54 44.62 -11.96
CA ASN A 654 -27.71 45.03 -13.34
C ASN A 654 -28.78 46.15 -13.41
N VAL A 655 -28.31 47.39 -13.32
CA VAL A 655 -29.14 48.61 -13.49
C VAL A 655 -28.84 49.26 -14.81
N ASP A 656 -29.75 50.16 -15.25
CA ASP A 656 -29.59 50.87 -16.54
C ASP A 656 -28.43 51.85 -16.54
N ASP A 657 -28.11 52.50 -15.41
CA ASP A 657 -26.97 53.37 -15.24
C ASP A 657 -25.67 52.59 -15.36
N ALA A 658 -24.95 52.79 -16.46
CA ALA A 658 -23.72 52.06 -16.77
C ALA A 658 -22.58 52.32 -15.76
N ALA A 659 -22.50 53.56 -15.20
CA ALA A 659 -21.46 53.89 -14.23
C ALA A 659 -21.72 53.21 -12.89
N VAL A 660 -22.96 53.20 -12.41
CA VAL A 660 -23.35 52.50 -11.17
C VAL A 660 -23.19 51.01 -11.35
N ARG A 661 -23.60 50.44 -12.49
CA ARG A 661 -23.48 49.01 -12.80
C ARG A 661 -22.01 48.57 -12.81
N ALA A 662 -21.14 49.29 -13.50
CA ALA A 662 -19.69 49.01 -13.56
C ALA A 662 -19.04 49.09 -12.16
N ASN A 663 -19.44 50.08 -11.34
CA ASN A 663 -18.96 50.19 -9.96
C ASN A 663 -19.41 49.03 -9.06
N ARG A 664 -20.65 48.50 -9.26
CA ARG A 664 -21.13 47.28 -8.60
C ARG A 664 -20.32 46.03 -8.99
N TYR A 665 -19.96 45.92 -10.28
CA TYR A 665 -19.02 44.87 -10.72
C TYR A 665 -17.65 45.00 -10.07
N ALA A 666 -17.10 46.24 -9.96
CA ALA A 666 -15.83 46.49 -9.26
C ALA A 666 -15.89 46.04 -7.79
N LEU A 667 -16.99 46.34 -7.08
CA LEU A 667 -17.18 45.92 -5.69
C LEU A 667 -17.25 44.39 -5.57
N LEU A 668 -17.97 43.71 -6.45
CA LEU A 668 -18.06 42.23 -6.48
C LEU A 668 -16.73 41.60 -6.87
N ALA A 669 -15.99 42.20 -7.82
CA ALA A 669 -14.64 41.70 -8.19
C ALA A 669 -13.67 41.81 -7.01
N LYS A 670 -13.76 42.90 -6.24
CA LYS A 670 -12.95 43.13 -5.05
C LYS A 670 -13.29 42.13 -3.94
N LEU A 671 -14.57 41.89 -3.68
CA LEU A 671 -15.03 40.84 -2.76
C LEU A 671 -14.46 39.47 -3.15
N ARG A 672 -14.59 39.08 -4.42
CA ARG A 672 -14.05 37.81 -4.91
C ARG A 672 -12.52 37.75 -4.78
N GLY A 673 -11.83 38.87 -5.11
CA GLY A 673 -10.39 38.99 -5.00
C GLY A 673 -9.85 38.74 -3.60
N SER A 674 -10.58 39.15 -2.55
CA SER A 674 -10.21 38.91 -1.16
C SER A 674 -10.11 37.42 -0.82
N PHE A 675 -11.01 36.60 -1.36
CA PHE A 675 -10.95 35.13 -1.18
C PHE A 675 -9.91 34.48 -2.08
N LEU A 676 -9.73 34.96 -3.33
CA LEU A 676 -8.72 34.44 -4.26
C LEU A 676 -7.29 34.61 -3.74
N GLY A 677 -7.04 35.46 -2.74
CA GLY A 677 -5.78 35.52 -2.02
C GLY A 677 -5.45 34.19 -1.30
N VAL A 678 -6.46 33.37 -1.02
CA VAL A 678 -6.30 32.08 -0.34
C VAL A 678 -6.75 30.90 -1.21
N ALA A 679 -7.99 30.93 -1.71
CA ALA A 679 -8.57 29.87 -2.53
C ALA A 679 -9.75 30.41 -3.37
N ASP A 680 -10.09 29.74 -4.48
CA ASP A 680 -11.33 30.00 -5.19
C ASP A 680 -12.49 29.25 -4.53
N ILE A 681 -13.07 29.85 -3.48
CA ILE A 681 -14.15 29.23 -2.70
C ILE A 681 -15.44 29.04 -3.51
N SER A 682 -15.57 29.62 -4.71
CA SER A 682 -16.72 29.37 -5.61
C SER A 682 -16.81 27.91 -6.07
N LEU A 683 -15.73 27.15 -5.92
CA LEU A 683 -15.64 25.73 -6.25
C LEU A 683 -16.04 24.81 -5.09
N LEU A 684 -16.37 25.37 -3.92
CA LEU A 684 -16.76 24.60 -2.73
C LEU A 684 -18.27 24.26 -2.68
N GLY A 685 -19.10 24.92 -3.52
CA GLY A 685 -20.55 24.81 -3.53
C GLY A 685 -21.14 24.15 -4.76
#